data_4bed747d4ef13e459eb1affe91e8a0c4
#
_entry.id   4bed747d4ef13e459eb1affe91e8a0c4
#
_cell.length_a   1.000
_cell.length_b   1.000
_cell.length_c   1.000
_cell.angle_alpha   90.00
_cell.angle_beta   90.00
_cell.angle_gamma   90.00
#
_symmetry.space_group_name_H-M   'P 1'
#
loop_
_entity.id
_entity.type
_entity.pdbx_description
1 polymer ?
#
loop_
_entity_poly.entity_id
_entity_poly.type
_entity_poly.pdbx_seq_one_letter_code
_entity_poly.pdbx_strand_id
1 'polypeptide(L)'
;MVKTFAKVALSAAVAGLSATAFGQALEEVVVTAQKRTESLQDVPISVTAISGEQIQNASIRSFGELGAYVPNFSVSENAVNTIITMRGISIGANQSFEQSVGMFVDGVHYGRSRQARLGLFDLEQVEVLRGPQGILFGKNTLAGAVNIRTAAPKVGEGLTGRIAASFENDSGEYFEGHIGTSLTDNLAVRLAVMDRSIDGYNDNNAPNAAKPNMPATDETIARIGIQWEPSESTSVGIRYTYADFLRTGSTGTVTTFGPTIVDGIGPLVPASNAAMYAVMGFGFPGFSESITDAYRDGLSIGGNEALEGGGGSERLDGTDTQNQEFSLNIEHEFGNGMTLNLVTGLSEYEFEDGIDADFLPVNFIGRSDNQKYDQISQEIRLASPQDGRFSWIVGGNYIDSSQEIDRMVSVDGTFGQPGITSLITGGLPTILAYSPAQLDGIAASFGLPPGSIPAGVEGLSMWSQVGRLSEWQQDTESWALFLQGTFNITENLSITAGVRYTEETKEVDAQTWLNSTAQGLATKTANPEDTLFSTQPDIGNFLQQALQGAFFDSYAHHFVDERDTDQTIPAVSINWTPADDHLFYASYSEGFKSGGFNAVDDQNPVFSPVATAECPLQACRTQPGLGFEYDDETAWSFEIGGKHTFLDGRMRVNWNYYNSEYEDQQVSTFVGLGFVVTNAASTEIQGFELDAAFQVTEKLRLNLALGTVDGEYGTFEGAGCTAQQQAELQALNILSGGLTPNSPQTSVTVDGRTCSQRFLGNGVPSGEAQNLSGVAIGAAEWSGSFGAQYMQPVGSMMWFTELDVNFTDDYFMTGDLDGIDVQPGFELVNLRTGLRGENWMLMVYGRNITDELIATGAADVPLARGSHFQYRARGQVWGIQAAWEF
;
A
#
# COMPACT_ATOMS: atom_id res chain seq x y z
N MET A 1 3.46 -23.30 18.29
CA MET A 1 2.33 -22.92 19.16
C MET A 1 1.01 -22.86 18.41
N VAL A 2 0.95 -22.28 17.22
CA VAL A 2 -0.26 -22.18 16.37
C VAL A 2 -1.01 -23.52 16.21
N LYS A 3 -0.31 -24.62 15.90
CA LYS A 3 -0.95 -25.96 15.80
C LYS A 3 -1.56 -26.48 17.11
N THR A 4 -1.18 -25.89 18.24
CA THR A 4 -1.73 -26.26 19.57
C THR A 4 -2.96 -25.40 19.89
N PHE A 5 -2.97 -24.12 19.53
CA PHE A 5 -4.10 -23.20 19.73
C PHE A 5 -5.29 -23.57 18.84
N ALA A 6 -5.06 -23.89 17.56
CA ALA A 6 -6.12 -24.36 16.67
C ALA A 6 -6.81 -25.62 17.19
N LYS A 7 -6.05 -26.54 17.82
CA LYS A 7 -6.61 -27.73 18.47
C LYS A 7 -7.37 -27.42 19.75
N VAL A 8 -6.97 -26.42 20.52
CA VAL A 8 -7.65 -25.99 21.74
C VAL A 8 -8.93 -25.21 21.40
N ALA A 9 -8.90 -24.32 20.39
CA ALA A 9 -10.06 -23.60 19.92
C ALA A 9 -11.13 -24.54 19.32
N LEU A 10 -10.72 -25.53 18.53
CA LEU A 10 -11.61 -26.53 17.97
C LEU A 10 -12.20 -27.43 19.06
N SER A 11 -11.41 -27.77 20.12
CA SER A 11 -11.88 -28.58 21.27
C SER A 11 -12.84 -27.77 22.14
N ALA A 12 -12.65 -26.46 22.29
CA ALA A 12 -13.57 -25.60 23.07
C ALA A 12 -14.91 -25.39 22.34
N ALA A 13 -14.89 -25.28 21.02
CA ALA A 13 -16.09 -25.17 20.19
C ALA A 13 -16.94 -26.45 20.26
N VAL A 14 -16.31 -27.65 20.28
CA VAL A 14 -17.00 -28.93 20.41
C VAL A 14 -17.55 -29.20 21.82
N ALA A 15 -16.88 -28.69 22.87
CA ALA A 15 -17.35 -28.85 24.24
C ALA A 15 -18.56 -27.97 24.60
N GLY A 16 -18.81 -26.88 23.85
CA GLY A 16 -19.95 -25.97 24.08
C GLY A 16 -21.32 -26.50 23.61
N LEU A 17 -21.35 -27.58 22.83
CA LEU A 17 -22.58 -28.12 22.22
C LEU A 17 -23.56 -28.80 23.18
N SER A 18 -23.27 -28.84 24.49
CA SER A 18 -24.12 -29.56 25.47
C SER A 18 -24.96 -28.67 26.39
N ALA A 19 -24.99 -27.36 26.20
CA ALA A 19 -25.73 -26.43 27.04
C ALA A 19 -27.07 -26.04 26.40
N THR A 20 -28.17 -26.51 26.92
CA THR A 20 -29.52 -26.03 26.62
C THR A 20 -29.75 -24.67 27.31
N ALA A 21 -29.18 -23.62 26.76
CA ALA A 21 -29.50 -22.25 27.12
C ALA A 21 -30.16 -21.59 25.90
N PHE A 22 -31.29 -20.93 26.09
CA PHE A 22 -31.96 -20.14 25.05
C PHE A 22 -31.16 -18.86 24.85
N GLY A 23 -30.20 -18.82 23.91
CA GLY A 23 -29.54 -17.61 23.46
C GLY A 23 -30.42 -16.86 22.46
N GLN A 24 -30.24 -15.53 22.39
CA GLN A 24 -30.88 -14.71 21.35
C GLN A 24 -30.25 -15.05 19.98
N ALA A 25 -31.03 -14.99 18.90
CA ALA A 25 -30.48 -15.10 17.55
C ALA A 25 -29.45 -13.98 17.27
N LEU A 26 -28.46 -14.27 16.43
CA LEU A 26 -27.53 -13.27 15.92
C LEU A 26 -28.30 -12.25 15.06
N GLU A 27 -27.90 -11.00 15.13
CA GLU A 27 -28.44 -9.98 14.24
C GLU A 27 -28.14 -10.32 12.77
N GLU A 28 -29.12 -10.05 11.91
CA GLU A 28 -28.95 -10.18 10.48
C GLU A 28 -27.93 -9.12 10.01
N VAL A 29 -26.94 -9.56 9.26
CA VAL A 29 -25.96 -8.66 8.65
C VAL A 29 -26.38 -8.41 7.21
N VAL A 30 -26.68 -7.16 6.92
CA VAL A 30 -27.05 -6.71 5.58
C VAL A 30 -25.82 -6.14 4.91
N VAL A 31 -25.61 -6.46 3.63
CA VAL A 31 -24.46 -6.00 2.83
C VAL A 31 -24.94 -5.37 1.52
N THR A 32 -24.05 -4.57 0.94
CA THR A 32 -24.27 -3.95 -0.38
C THR A 32 -23.25 -4.44 -1.42
N ALA A 33 -22.63 -5.56 -1.13
CA ALA A 33 -21.56 -6.20 -1.91
C ALA A 33 -21.90 -6.44 -3.39
N GLN A 34 -23.18 -6.66 -3.70
CA GLN A 34 -23.67 -6.79 -5.09
C GLN A 34 -24.40 -5.53 -5.60
N LYS A 35 -24.05 -4.36 -5.04
CA LYS A 35 -24.69 -3.07 -5.38
C LYS A 35 -26.23 -3.09 -5.16
N ARG A 36 -26.69 -3.98 -4.33
CA ARG A 36 -28.05 -4.14 -3.81
C ARG A 36 -27.98 -4.42 -2.31
N THR A 37 -29.01 -4.04 -1.59
CA THR A 37 -29.16 -4.35 -0.16
C THR A 37 -29.66 -5.79 -0.01
N GLU A 38 -28.82 -6.68 0.50
CA GLU A 38 -29.09 -8.11 0.62
C GLU A 38 -28.57 -8.65 1.95
N SER A 39 -29.14 -9.78 2.42
CA SER A 39 -28.58 -10.48 3.58
C SER A 39 -27.19 -11.05 3.25
N LEU A 40 -26.24 -10.93 4.17
CA LEU A 40 -24.91 -11.54 4.03
C LEU A 40 -25.00 -13.04 3.71
N GLN A 41 -26.06 -13.72 4.21
CA GLN A 41 -26.23 -15.16 4.04
C GLN A 41 -26.74 -15.54 2.62
N ASP A 42 -27.30 -14.58 1.89
CA ASP A 42 -27.84 -14.80 0.54
C ASP A 42 -26.85 -14.43 -0.57
N VAL A 43 -25.77 -13.75 -0.24
CA VAL A 43 -24.77 -13.28 -1.23
C VAL A 43 -23.73 -14.36 -1.53
N PRO A 44 -23.64 -14.85 -2.79
CA PRO A 44 -22.81 -16.00 -3.16
C PRO A 44 -21.34 -15.62 -3.48
N ILE A 45 -20.71 -14.89 -2.58
CA ILE A 45 -19.28 -14.50 -2.63
C ILE A 45 -18.67 -14.54 -1.24
N SER A 46 -17.36 -14.63 -1.18
CA SER A 46 -16.61 -14.46 0.07
C SER A 46 -16.60 -12.99 0.48
N VAL A 47 -17.31 -12.68 1.57
CA VAL A 47 -17.40 -11.32 2.11
C VAL A 47 -17.42 -11.33 3.64
N THR A 48 -16.62 -10.45 4.25
CA THR A 48 -16.67 -10.15 5.68
C THR A 48 -17.21 -8.75 5.85
N ALA A 49 -18.23 -8.60 6.71
CA ALA A 49 -18.83 -7.31 7.01
C ALA A 49 -18.67 -6.98 8.49
N ILE A 50 -18.11 -5.81 8.78
CA ILE A 50 -17.86 -5.31 10.14
C ILE A 50 -18.66 -4.02 10.31
N SER A 51 -19.59 -4.03 11.27
CA SER A 51 -20.43 -2.86 11.54
C SER A 51 -19.64 -1.72 12.20
N GLY A 52 -20.10 -0.48 12.00
CA GLY A 52 -19.52 0.69 12.67
C GLY A 52 -19.53 0.56 14.20
N GLU A 53 -20.54 -0.10 14.78
CA GLU A 53 -20.57 -0.38 16.22
C GLU A 53 -19.45 -1.34 16.64
N GLN A 54 -19.17 -2.39 15.85
CA GLN A 54 -18.07 -3.30 16.11
C GLN A 54 -16.71 -2.59 15.99
N ILE A 55 -16.54 -1.72 15.00
CA ILE A 55 -15.34 -0.89 14.82
C ILE A 55 -15.11 -0.01 16.05
N GLN A 56 -16.15 0.69 16.50
CA GLN A 56 -16.08 1.55 17.69
C GLN A 56 -15.81 0.75 18.97
N ASN A 57 -16.52 -0.34 19.19
CA ASN A 57 -16.35 -1.21 20.37
C ASN A 57 -14.97 -1.85 20.41
N ALA A 58 -14.44 -2.25 19.26
CA ALA A 58 -13.10 -2.80 19.11
C ALA A 58 -11.98 -1.73 19.15
N SER A 59 -12.35 -0.44 19.20
CA SER A 59 -11.41 0.68 19.10
C SER A 59 -10.49 0.59 17.86
N ILE A 60 -11.04 0.07 16.74
CA ILE A 60 -10.36 0.01 15.45
C ILE A 60 -10.39 1.41 14.85
N ARG A 61 -9.22 1.99 14.61
CA ARG A 61 -9.08 3.39 14.15
C ARG A 61 -8.41 3.53 12.78
N SER A 62 -7.82 2.46 12.28
CA SER A 62 -7.13 2.44 10.99
C SER A 62 -7.40 1.16 10.21
N PHE A 63 -7.12 1.19 8.92
CA PHE A 63 -7.17 -0.02 8.08
C PHE A 63 -6.19 -1.10 8.54
N GLY A 64 -5.01 -0.71 9.04
CA GLY A 64 -4.04 -1.67 9.58
C GLY A 64 -4.60 -2.45 10.76
N GLU A 65 -5.34 -1.79 11.66
CA GLU A 65 -6.02 -2.45 12.77
C GLU A 65 -7.21 -3.30 12.32
N LEU A 66 -7.93 -2.89 11.27
CA LEU A 66 -9.03 -3.66 10.68
C LEU A 66 -8.54 -5.00 10.11
N GLY A 67 -7.37 -5.02 9.50
CA GLY A 67 -6.76 -6.21 8.90
C GLY A 67 -6.65 -7.38 9.87
N ALA A 68 -6.45 -7.11 11.16
CA ALA A 68 -6.36 -8.14 12.19
C ALA A 68 -7.68 -8.93 12.40
N TYR A 69 -8.80 -8.42 11.92
CA TYR A 69 -10.13 -9.05 12.08
C TYR A 69 -10.65 -9.74 10.81
N VAL A 70 -9.93 -9.61 9.69
CA VAL A 70 -10.33 -10.19 8.41
C VAL A 70 -9.25 -11.17 7.95
N PRO A 71 -9.56 -12.45 7.77
CA PRO A 71 -8.58 -13.44 7.34
C PRO A 71 -8.09 -13.16 5.92
N ASN A 72 -6.82 -13.45 5.64
CA ASN A 72 -6.17 -13.22 4.35
C ASN A 72 -6.23 -11.77 3.86
N PHE A 73 -6.35 -10.82 4.79
CA PHE A 73 -6.36 -9.40 4.52
C PHE A 73 -5.38 -8.69 5.48
N SER A 74 -4.50 -7.90 4.95
CA SER A 74 -3.60 -7.08 5.74
C SER A 74 -3.38 -5.72 5.09
N VAL A 75 -3.02 -4.75 5.91
CA VAL A 75 -2.66 -3.41 5.46
C VAL A 75 -1.35 -3.02 6.12
N SER A 76 -0.39 -2.65 5.32
CA SER A 76 0.92 -2.18 5.77
C SER A 76 1.21 -0.79 5.21
N GLU A 77 2.02 -0.04 5.93
CA GLU A 77 2.47 1.27 5.51
C GLU A 77 3.99 1.30 5.42
N ASN A 78 4.49 1.86 4.34
CA ASN A 78 5.89 2.22 4.20
C ASN A 78 6.02 3.74 4.01
N ALA A 79 7.23 4.23 3.71
CA ALA A 79 7.44 5.66 3.48
C ALA A 79 6.72 6.18 2.22
N VAL A 80 6.36 5.30 1.28
CA VAL A 80 5.84 5.66 -0.04
C VAL A 80 4.33 5.44 -0.15
N ASN A 81 3.83 4.28 0.31
CA ASN A 81 2.46 3.81 0.06
C ASN A 81 1.80 3.22 1.32
N THR A 82 0.46 3.19 1.29
CA THR A 82 -0.34 2.23 2.04
C THR A 82 -0.62 1.03 1.15
N ILE A 83 -0.17 -0.14 1.55
CA ILE A 83 -0.26 -1.38 0.78
C ILE A 83 -1.38 -2.24 1.35
N ILE A 84 -2.39 -2.53 0.54
CA ILE A 84 -3.47 -3.44 0.88
C ILE A 84 -3.15 -4.80 0.25
N THR A 85 -3.06 -5.83 1.08
CA THR A 85 -2.81 -7.21 0.65
C THR A 85 -4.07 -8.05 0.88
N MET A 86 -4.48 -8.80 -0.13
CA MET A 86 -5.60 -9.72 -0.03
C MET A 86 -5.25 -11.06 -0.68
N ARG A 87 -5.41 -12.17 0.07
CA ARG A 87 -5.04 -13.52 -0.39
C ARG A 87 -3.59 -13.61 -0.92
N GLY A 88 -2.67 -12.83 -0.31
CA GLY A 88 -1.25 -12.78 -0.72
C GLY A 88 -0.95 -11.84 -1.89
N ILE A 89 -1.94 -11.26 -2.55
CA ILE A 89 -1.76 -10.31 -3.64
C ILE A 89 -1.80 -8.88 -3.11
N SER A 90 -0.79 -8.10 -3.50
CA SER A 90 -0.65 -6.68 -3.15
C SER A 90 0.03 -5.90 -4.26
N ILE A 91 0.13 -4.59 -4.07
CA ILE A 91 1.01 -3.73 -4.86
C ILE A 91 2.37 -3.61 -4.18
N GLY A 92 3.40 -3.28 -4.96
CA GLY A 92 4.69 -2.86 -4.43
C GLY A 92 4.75 -1.36 -4.11
N ALA A 93 5.93 -0.90 -3.70
CA ALA A 93 6.18 0.48 -3.37
C ALA A 93 6.39 1.33 -4.63
N ASN A 94 5.37 1.99 -5.12
CA ASN A 94 5.46 2.97 -6.21
C ASN A 94 4.23 3.90 -6.16
N GLN A 95 4.43 5.21 -6.34
CA GLN A 95 3.35 6.20 -6.21
C GLN A 95 2.46 6.30 -7.44
N SER A 96 2.97 5.98 -8.64
CA SER A 96 2.15 5.90 -9.85
C SER A 96 1.29 4.64 -9.94
N PHE A 97 1.50 3.69 -9.04
CA PHE A 97 0.88 2.37 -9.04
C PHE A 97 -0.57 2.40 -8.56
N GLU A 98 -1.47 1.75 -9.29
CA GLU A 98 -2.85 1.56 -8.86
C GLU A 98 -3.00 0.33 -7.95
N GLN A 99 -4.01 0.33 -7.08
CA GLN A 99 -4.25 -0.76 -6.13
C GLN A 99 -4.72 -2.04 -6.85
N SER A 100 -4.35 -3.22 -6.32
CA SER A 100 -4.93 -4.51 -6.74
C SER A 100 -6.21 -4.84 -5.97
N VAL A 101 -6.43 -4.18 -4.83
CA VAL A 101 -7.66 -4.22 -4.03
C VAL A 101 -8.35 -2.87 -4.16
N GLY A 102 -9.50 -2.84 -4.79
CA GLY A 102 -10.27 -1.60 -4.99
C GLY A 102 -10.86 -1.11 -3.67
N MET A 103 -10.75 0.17 -3.39
CA MET A 103 -11.38 0.79 -2.23
C MET A 103 -12.50 1.72 -2.68
N PHE A 104 -13.64 1.64 -2.00
CA PHE A 104 -14.82 2.45 -2.29
C PHE A 104 -15.37 3.06 -1.00
N VAL A 105 -15.63 4.36 -1.01
CA VAL A 105 -16.28 5.07 0.10
C VAL A 105 -17.58 5.68 -0.42
N ASP A 106 -18.72 5.27 0.16
CA ASP A 106 -20.06 5.67 -0.28
C ASP A 106 -20.32 5.52 -1.80
N GLY A 107 -19.65 4.54 -2.42
CA GLY A 107 -19.73 4.23 -3.84
C GLY A 107 -18.72 4.96 -4.73
N VAL A 108 -17.93 5.88 -4.21
CA VAL A 108 -16.84 6.58 -4.92
C VAL A 108 -15.56 5.74 -4.86
N HIS A 109 -14.93 5.49 -5.99
CA HIS A 109 -13.69 4.73 -6.10
C HIS A 109 -12.48 5.54 -5.62
N TYR A 110 -11.69 4.97 -4.72
CA TYR A 110 -10.41 5.48 -4.25
C TYR A 110 -9.28 4.69 -4.91
N GLY A 111 -8.77 5.21 -6.02
CA GLY A 111 -7.82 4.49 -6.87
C GLY A 111 -6.38 4.53 -6.36
N ARG A 112 -6.05 5.41 -5.42
CA ARG A 112 -4.68 5.66 -5.00
C ARG A 112 -4.40 5.19 -3.58
N SER A 113 -3.20 4.66 -3.38
CA SER A 113 -2.80 4.04 -2.10
C SER A 113 -2.87 4.99 -0.91
N ARG A 114 -2.59 6.27 -1.11
CA ARG A 114 -2.61 7.28 -0.04
C ARG A 114 -4.02 7.59 0.46
N GLN A 115 -5.05 7.44 -0.38
CA GLN A 115 -6.44 7.61 0.05
C GLN A 115 -6.87 6.59 1.11
N ALA A 116 -6.21 5.42 1.16
CA ALA A 116 -6.46 4.38 2.17
C ALA A 116 -5.88 4.71 3.56
N ARG A 117 -5.12 5.78 3.71
CA ARG A 117 -4.47 6.16 4.98
C ARG A 117 -5.42 6.80 5.99
N LEU A 118 -6.61 7.19 5.56
CA LEU A 118 -7.60 7.85 6.41
C LEU A 118 -8.07 6.97 7.57
N GLY A 119 -8.30 7.60 8.73
CA GLY A 119 -8.86 6.95 9.90
C GLY A 119 -10.28 6.43 9.69
N LEU A 120 -10.57 5.29 10.30
CA LEU A 120 -11.92 4.69 10.30
C LEU A 120 -12.80 5.40 11.33
N PHE A 121 -13.61 6.33 10.87
CA PHE A 121 -14.40 7.22 11.70
C PHE A 121 -15.83 7.39 11.19
N ASP A 122 -16.80 7.37 12.09
CA ASP A 122 -18.23 7.59 11.82
C ASP A 122 -18.77 6.74 10.65
N LEU A 123 -18.54 5.44 10.76
CA LEU A 123 -18.90 4.46 9.75
C LEU A 123 -20.22 3.75 10.10
N GLU A 124 -20.98 3.39 9.09
CA GLU A 124 -22.08 2.44 9.18
C GLU A 124 -21.54 1.00 9.11
N GLN A 125 -20.66 0.73 8.14
CA GLN A 125 -20.14 -0.60 7.87
C GLN A 125 -18.89 -0.56 6.99
N VAL A 126 -18.03 -1.57 7.14
CA VAL A 126 -16.97 -1.91 6.18
C VAL A 126 -17.21 -3.33 5.69
N GLU A 127 -17.25 -3.50 4.37
CA GLU A 127 -17.40 -4.78 3.70
C GLU A 127 -16.09 -5.11 2.97
N VAL A 128 -15.49 -6.27 3.25
CA VAL A 128 -14.29 -6.75 2.59
C VAL A 128 -14.66 -7.93 1.70
N LEU A 129 -14.62 -7.72 0.39
CA LEU A 129 -14.98 -8.68 -0.64
C LEU A 129 -13.69 -9.29 -1.19
N ARG A 130 -13.56 -10.60 -1.10
CA ARG A 130 -12.34 -11.31 -1.51
C ARG A 130 -12.49 -11.95 -2.89
N GLY A 131 -11.40 -12.00 -3.66
CA GLY A 131 -11.37 -12.45 -5.05
C GLY A 131 -11.86 -11.39 -6.03
N PRO A 132 -11.74 -11.62 -7.36
CA PRO A 132 -12.04 -10.63 -8.39
C PRO A 132 -13.47 -10.09 -8.32
N GLN A 133 -13.62 -8.76 -8.26
CA GLN A 133 -14.89 -8.03 -8.18
C GLN A 133 -15.14 -7.17 -9.43
N GLY A 134 -14.57 -7.55 -10.57
CA GLY A 134 -14.50 -6.71 -11.76
C GLY A 134 -15.85 -6.30 -12.36
N ILE A 135 -16.94 -7.10 -12.24
CA ILE A 135 -18.22 -6.78 -12.89
C ILE A 135 -18.86 -5.53 -12.31
N LEU A 136 -19.07 -5.49 -10.99
CA LEU A 136 -19.82 -4.44 -10.31
C LEU A 136 -18.94 -3.31 -9.75
N PHE A 137 -17.69 -3.60 -9.46
CA PHE A 137 -16.75 -2.63 -8.91
C PHE A 137 -15.76 -2.10 -9.95
N GLY A 138 -15.44 -2.88 -10.97
CA GLY A 138 -14.63 -2.45 -12.12
C GLY A 138 -13.14 -2.77 -12.02
N LYS A 139 -12.34 -1.98 -12.73
CA LYS A 139 -10.89 -2.14 -12.78
C LYS A 139 -10.25 -2.07 -11.38
N ASN A 140 -9.05 -2.63 -11.24
CA ASN A 140 -8.25 -2.53 -10.02
C ASN A 140 -8.90 -3.23 -8.80
N THR A 141 -9.75 -4.22 -9.06
CA THR A 141 -10.41 -5.06 -8.05
C THR A 141 -10.11 -6.55 -8.28
N LEU A 142 -8.95 -6.86 -8.85
CA LEU A 142 -8.61 -8.23 -9.24
C LEU A 142 -8.28 -9.13 -8.01
N ALA A 143 -7.79 -8.58 -6.91
CA ALA A 143 -7.59 -9.32 -5.67
C ALA A 143 -8.81 -9.22 -4.75
N GLY A 144 -9.61 -8.17 -4.89
CA GLY A 144 -10.82 -7.93 -4.10
C GLY A 144 -11.24 -6.47 -4.04
N ALA A 145 -12.19 -6.19 -3.14
CA ALA A 145 -12.66 -4.82 -2.90
C ALA A 145 -12.96 -4.58 -1.42
N VAL A 146 -12.74 -3.36 -0.97
CA VAL A 146 -13.17 -2.84 0.33
C VAL A 146 -14.22 -1.77 0.10
N ASN A 147 -15.44 -2.02 0.57
CA ASN A 147 -16.58 -1.11 0.44
C ASN A 147 -16.92 -0.51 1.80
N ILE A 148 -16.75 0.79 1.93
CA ILE A 148 -16.94 1.54 3.17
C ILE A 148 -18.21 2.36 3.04
N ARG A 149 -19.08 2.23 4.03
CA ARG A 149 -20.26 3.06 4.16
C ARG A 149 -20.13 3.94 5.38
N THR A 150 -20.23 5.25 5.16
CA THR A 150 -20.24 6.22 6.25
C THR A 150 -21.65 6.33 6.85
N ALA A 151 -21.73 6.75 8.13
CA ALA A 151 -23.02 6.87 8.80
C ALA A 151 -23.88 7.99 8.19
N ALA A 152 -25.06 7.62 7.69
CA ALA A 152 -26.00 8.56 7.08
C ALA A 152 -26.87 9.27 8.11
N PRO A 153 -27.29 10.54 7.86
CA PRO A 153 -28.38 11.15 8.61
C PRO A 153 -29.67 10.37 8.38
N LYS A 154 -30.51 10.25 9.40
CA LYS A 154 -31.78 9.53 9.30
C LYS A 154 -32.96 10.48 9.38
N VAL A 155 -33.81 10.46 8.35
CA VAL A 155 -35.05 11.26 8.28
C VAL A 155 -36.04 10.73 9.30
N GLY A 156 -36.73 11.65 10.00
CA GLY A 156 -37.71 11.31 11.03
C GLY A 156 -37.12 11.10 12.44
N GLU A 157 -35.81 11.03 12.58
CA GLU A 157 -35.15 10.97 13.90
C GLU A 157 -35.06 12.36 14.54
N GLY A 158 -35.22 12.41 15.87
CA GLY A 158 -34.93 13.59 16.68
C GLY A 158 -33.45 13.91 16.73
N LEU A 159 -33.07 14.79 17.65
CA LEU A 159 -31.69 15.09 17.93
C LEU A 159 -31.01 13.87 18.55
N THR A 160 -29.96 13.38 17.89
CA THR A 160 -29.11 12.28 18.35
C THR A 160 -27.67 12.70 18.27
N GLY A 161 -26.81 12.17 19.11
CA GLY A 161 -25.39 12.45 19.06
C GLY A 161 -24.58 11.55 19.97
N ARG A 162 -23.27 11.55 19.73
CA ARG A 162 -22.27 10.88 20.55
C ARG A 162 -21.02 11.74 20.63
N ILE A 163 -20.41 11.77 21.79
CA ILE A 163 -19.06 12.29 22.00
C ILE A 163 -18.25 11.23 22.74
N ALA A 164 -17.00 11.04 22.36
CA ALA A 164 -16.08 10.14 23.03
C ALA A 164 -14.68 10.73 23.11
N ALA A 165 -13.97 10.38 24.17
CA ALA A 165 -12.58 10.72 24.38
C ALA A 165 -11.82 9.49 24.86
N SER A 166 -10.63 9.28 24.33
CA SER A 166 -9.71 8.23 24.75
C SER A 166 -8.33 8.82 25.03
N PHE A 167 -7.66 8.28 26.03
CA PHE A 167 -6.29 8.61 26.38
C PHE A 167 -5.47 7.32 26.44
N GLU A 168 -4.30 7.32 25.79
CA GLU A 168 -3.42 6.17 25.66
C GLU A 168 -2.00 6.48 26.15
N ASN A 169 -1.17 5.45 26.33
CA ASN A 169 0.27 5.64 26.42
C ASN A 169 0.81 6.37 25.17
N ASP A 170 2.09 6.78 25.19
CA ASP A 170 2.74 7.59 24.15
C ASP A 170 2.02 8.92 23.89
N SER A 171 1.48 9.52 24.96
CA SER A 171 0.66 10.74 24.92
C SER A 171 -0.49 10.67 23.91
N GLY A 172 -1.00 9.47 23.64
CA GLY A 172 -2.08 9.28 22.68
C GLY A 172 -3.40 9.88 23.16
N GLU A 173 -3.96 10.77 22.35
CA GLU A 173 -5.26 11.40 22.57
C GLU A 173 -6.15 11.15 21.36
N TYR A 174 -7.43 10.87 21.62
CA TYR A 174 -8.41 10.65 20.57
C TYR A 174 -9.76 11.23 21.01
N PHE A 175 -10.29 12.13 20.21
CA PHE A 175 -11.60 12.77 20.42
C PHE A 175 -12.46 12.52 19.18
N GLU A 176 -13.68 12.06 19.38
CA GLU A 176 -14.65 11.93 18.30
C GLU A 176 -16.03 12.38 18.74
N GLY A 177 -16.83 12.85 17.79
CA GLY A 177 -18.21 13.13 18.04
C GLY A 177 -19.01 13.32 16.77
N HIS A 178 -20.29 13.05 16.92
CA HIS A 178 -21.27 13.35 15.87
C HIS A 178 -22.58 13.87 16.48
N ILE A 179 -23.31 14.61 15.66
CA ILE A 179 -24.65 15.08 15.96
C ILE A 179 -25.50 14.99 14.69
N GLY A 180 -26.72 14.46 14.82
CA GLY A 180 -27.66 14.33 13.72
C GLY A 180 -29.08 14.70 14.13
N THR A 181 -29.87 15.20 13.18
CA THR A 181 -31.29 15.53 13.41
C THR A 181 -32.05 15.66 12.09
N SER A 182 -33.34 15.39 12.13
CA SER A 182 -34.23 15.81 11.05
C SER A 182 -34.56 17.30 11.19
N LEU A 183 -34.33 18.06 10.12
CA LEU A 183 -34.70 19.46 10.01
C LEU A 183 -36.15 19.64 9.61
N THR A 184 -36.67 18.69 8.82
CA THR A 184 -38.06 18.58 8.38
C THR A 184 -38.44 17.10 8.33
N ASP A 185 -39.68 16.80 8.01
CA ASP A 185 -40.18 15.43 7.87
C ASP A 185 -39.51 14.62 6.75
N ASN A 186 -38.75 15.28 5.87
CA ASN A 186 -38.09 14.66 4.72
C ASN A 186 -36.64 15.10 4.50
N LEU A 187 -36.05 15.82 5.48
CA LEU A 187 -34.67 16.30 5.39
C LEU A 187 -33.94 16.11 6.71
N ALA A 188 -32.82 15.42 6.71
CA ALA A 188 -31.97 15.23 7.86
C ALA A 188 -30.51 15.67 7.58
N VAL A 189 -29.82 16.05 8.62
CA VAL A 189 -28.39 16.45 8.59
C VAL A 189 -27.62 15.74 9.69
N ARG A 190 -26.33 15.48 9.43
CA ARG A 190 -25.35 14.92 10.37
C ARG A 190 -24.03 15.65 10.23
N LEU A 191 -23.42 15.97 11.36
CA LEU A 191 -22.06 16.46 11.45
C LEU A 191 -21.25 15.49 12.29
N ALA A 192 -20.03 15.21 11.87
CA ALA A 192 -19.11 14.34 12.59
C ALA A 192 -17.71 14.92 12.53
N VAL A 193 -16.96 14.83 13.64
CA VAL A 193 -15.57 15.30 13.75
C VAL A 193 -14.78 14.30 14.57
N MET A 194 -13.55 14.04 14.15
CA MET A 194 -12.55 13.25 14.86
C MET A 194 -11.24 14.02 14.89
N ASP A 195 -10.54 13.93 16.01
CA ASP A 195 -9.20 14.46 16.21
C ASP A 195 -8.36 13.44 16.97
N ARG A 196 -7.15 13.17 16.48
CA ARG A 196 -6.23 12.19 17.03
C ARG A 196 -4.81 12.73 17.04
N SER A 197 -4.10 12.49 18.14
CA SER A 197 -2.70 12.86 18.28
C SER A 197 -1.93 11.77 19.04
N ILE A 198 -0.68 11.51 18.60
CA ILE A 198 0.25 10.56 19.24
C ILE A 198 1.66 11.15 19.12
N ASP A 199 2.41 11.21 20.23
CA ASP A 199 3.77 11.78 20.23
C ASP A 199 4.85 10.86 19.58
N GLY A 200 4.53 9.61 19.32
CA GLY A 200 5.47 8.60 18.78
C GLY A 200 5.88 7.56 19.82
N TYR A 201 6.25 6.39 19.34
CA TYR A 201 6.47 5.18 20.16
C TYR A 201 7.84 4.51 19.95
N ASN A 202 8.66 5.00 19.01
CA ASN A 202 10.06 4.62 18.85
C ASN A 202 10.97 5.75 19.36
N ASP A 203 11.96 5.42 20.15
CA ASP A 203 12.97 6.37 20.59
C ASP A 203 13.91 6.72 19.42
N ASN A 204 14.13 8.01 19.17
CA ASN A 204 15.10 8.48 18.19
C ASN A 204 16.39 8.88 18.89
N ASN A 205 17.40 8.03 18.78
CA ASN A 205 18.69 8.21 19.46
C ASN A 205 19.74 8.99 18.63
N ALA A 206 19.36 9.54 17.49
CA ALA A 206 20.26 10.37 16.69
C ALA A 206 20.67 11.63 17.48
N PRO A 207 21.96 12.02 17.46
CA PRO A 207 22.43 13.19 18.20
C PRO A 207 21.81 14.51 17.78
N ASN A 208 21.32 14.58 16.55
CA ASN A 208 20.66 15.74 15.94
C ASN A 208 19.16 15.52 15.72
N ALA A 209 18.57 14.55 16.42
CA ALA A 209 17.16 14.22 16.28
C ALA A 209 16.28 15.45 16.52
N ALA A 210 15.41 15.76 15.57
CA ALA A 210 14.45 16.85 15.69
C ALA A 210 13.30 16.51 16.66
N LYS A 211 12.96 15.23 16.74
CA LYS A 211 11.97 14.69 17.69
C LYS A 211 12.60 13.53 18.47
N PRO A 212 12.42 13.48 19.80
CA PRO A 212 12.96 12.38 20.61
C PRO A 212 12.22 11.06 20.41
N ASN A 213 10.98 11.11 19.99
CA ASN A 213 10.15 9.93 19.67
C ASN A 213 9.54 10.08 18.29
N MET A 214 9.36 8.96 17.59
CA MET A 214 8.81 8.89 16.23
C MET A 214 7.93 7.63 16.06
N PRO A 215 7.04 7.62 15.09
CA PRO A 215 6.47 8.78 14.38
C PRO A 215 5.46 9.51 15.28
N ALA A 216 5.52 10.81 15.31
CA ALA A 216 4.41 11.61 15.85
C ALA A 216 3.33 11.72 14.78
N THR A 217 2.06 11.63 15.18
CA THR A 217 0.93 11.66 14.24
C THR A 217 -0.15 12.58 14.77
N ASP A 218 -0.62 13.49 13.94
CA ASP A 218 -1.79 14.33 14.17
C ASP A 218 -2.77 14.11 13.02
N GLU A 219 -4.05 13.88 13.32
CA GLU A 219 -5.08 13.60 12.32
C GLU A 219 -6.40 14.25 12.71
N THR A 220 -7.01 14.98 11.79
CA THR A 220 -8.34 15.55 11.96
C THR A 220 -9.23 15.17 10.78
N ILE A 221 -10.42 14.62 11.05
CA ILE A 221 -11.43 14.33 10.04
C ILE A 221 -12.72 15.06 10.41
N ALA A 222 -13.31 15.76 9.44
CA ALA A 222 -14.62 16.39 9.57
C ALA A 222 -15.53 15.95 8.43
N ARG A 223 -16.78 15.59 8.74
CA ARG A 223 -17.77 15.14 7.76
C ARG A 223 -19.10 15.83 7.97
N ILE A 224 -19.74 16.26 6.88
CA ILE A 224 -21.12 16.68 6.82
C ILE A 224 -21.91 15.77 5.91
N GLY A 225 -23.05 15.27 6.40
CA GLY A 225 -24.02 14.48 5.63
C GLY A 225 -25.38 15.18 5.58
N ILE A 226 -26.04 15.08 4.44
CA ILE A 226 -27.41 15.54 4.21
C ILE A 226 -28.16 14.37 3.57
N GLN A 227 -29.34 14.07 4.11
CA GLN A 227 -30.27 13.08 3.58
C GLN A 227 -31.59 13.76 3.30
N TRP A 228 -32.03 13.73 2.03
CA TRP A 228 -33.27 14.32 1.58
C TRP A 228 -34.15 13.28 0.90
N GLU A 229 -35.35 13.14 1.35
CA GLU A 229 -36.36 12.23 0.82
C GLU A 229 -37.53 13.03 0.24
N PRO A 230 -37.41 13.58 -1.00
CA PRO A 230 -38.46 14.39 -1.61
C PRO A 230 -39.76 13.65 -1.81
N SER A 231 -39.74 12.32 -1.87
CA SER A 231 -40.89 11.44 -1.93
C SER A 231 -40.56 10.09 -1.28
N GLU A 232 -41.54 9.25 -1.02
CA GLU A 232 -41.36 7.89 -0.51
C GLU A 232 -40.53 6.99 -1.46
N SER A 233 -40.42 7.36 -2.75
CA SER A 233 -39.70 6.62 -3.79
C SER A 233 -38.36 7.26 -4.18
N THR A 234 -37.97 8.34 -3.58
CA THR A 234 -36.73 9.04 -3.96
C THR A 234 -35.93 9.42 -2.72
N SER A 235 -34.67 9.05 -2.73
CA SER A 235 -33.68 9.36 -1.70
C SER A 235 -32.49 10.06 -2.32
N VAL A 236 -32.00 11.11 -1.68
CA VAL A 236 -30.85 11.90 -2.09
C VAL A 236 -29.90 12.06 -0.90
N GLY A 237 -28.76 11.45 -0.98
CA GLY A 237 -27.66 11.56 -0.01
C GLY A 237 -26.54 12.45 -0.53
N ILE A 238 -26.11 13.40 0.25
CA ILE A 238 -24.96 14.25 -0.03
C ILE A 238 -23.99 14.14 1.13
N ARG A 239 -22.67 13.94 0.84
CA ARG A 239 -21.63 13.92 1.84
C ARG A 239 -20.44 14.74 1.38
N TYR A 240 -19.82 15.42 2.32
CA TYR A 240 -18.53 16.05 2.16
C TYR A 240 -17.65 15.68 3.35
N THR A 241 -16.45 15.20 3.07
CA THR A 241 -15.44 14.85 4.05
C THR A 241 -14.18 15.66 3.78
N TYR A 242 -13.62 16.25 4.83
CA TYR A 242 -12.29 16.83 4.87
C TYR A 242 -11.44 16.04 5.85
N ALA A 243 -10.24 15.70 5.47
CA ALA A 243 -9.28 15.05 6.37
C ALA A 243 -7.90 15.67 6.18
N ASP A 244 -7.24 15.88 7.31
CA ASP A 244 -5.88 16.39 7.42
C ASP A 244 -5.07 15.40 8.27
N PHE A 245 -3.93 14.98 7.75
CA PHE A 245 -3.08 13.97 8.38
C PHE A 245 -1.62 14.41 8.30
N LEU A 246 -1.03 14.67 9.45
CA LEU A 246 0.38 14.98 9.60
C LEU A 246 1.09 13.85 10.35
N ARG A 247 2.16 13.33 9.79
CA ARG A 247 3.08 12.41 10.47
C ARG A 247 4.49 12.97 10.40
N THR A 248 5.13 13.10 11.56
CA THR A 248 6.52 13.53 11.67
C THR A 248 7.38 12.35 12.10
N GLY A 249 8.41 12.05 11.34
CA GLY A 249 9.27 10.89 11.53
C GLY A 249 8.73 9.63 10.85
N SER A 250 9.59 8.65 10.71
CA SER A 250 9.29 7.35 10.11
C SER A 250 9.31 6.25 11.17
N THR A 251 8.61 5.17 10.89
CA THR A 251 8.73 3.92 11.65
C THR A 251 9.93 3.08 11.22
N GLY A 252 10.67 3.51 10.17
CA GLY A 252 11.80 2.80 9.62
C GLY A 252 13.01 2.82 10.54
N THR A 253 13.55 1.67 10.84
CA THR A 253 14.74 1.47 11.67
C THR A 253 15.69 0.51 10.98
N VAL A 254 16.98 0.84 10.91
CA VAL A 254 17.99 -0.08 10.39
C VAL A 254 18.19 -1.22 11.39
N THR A 255 17.97 -2.44 10.93
CA THR A 255 18.03 -3.65 11.77
C THR A 255 19.29 -4.47 11.52
N THR A 256 19.87 -4.37 10.33
CA THR A 256 21.07 -5.10 9.95
C THR A 256 22.02 -4.18 9.21
N PHE A 257 23.27 -4.20 9.61
CA PHE A 257 24.36 -3.51 8.91
C PHE A 257 25.27 -4.52 8.22
N GLY A 258 25.47 -4.35 6.90
CA GLY A 258 26.57 -5.04 6.23
C GLY A 258 27.91 -4.70 6.90
N PRO A 259 28.97 -5.47 6.76
CA PRO A 259 29.39 -6.16 5.58
C PRO A 259 28.94 -7.60 5.60
N THR A 260 28.59 -8.04 4.46
CA THR A 260 28.49 -9.45 4.23
C THR A 260 29.89 -10.04 4.26
N ILE A 261 30.07 -11.07 5.07
CA ILE A 261 31.29 -11.89 4.98
C ILE A 261 31.05 -12.84 3.81
N VAL A 262 31.76 -12.63 2.72
CA VAL A 262 31.70 -13.56 1.59
C VAL A 262 32.58 -14.75 1.88
N ASP A 263 32.01 -15.94 1.86
CA ASP A 263 32.72 -17.21 2.10
C ASP A 263 33.93 -17.36 1.16
N GLY A 264 35.09 -17.53 1.74
CA GLY A 264 36.36 -17.68 1.04
C GLY A 264 37.10 -16.40 0.65
N ILE A 265 36.49 -15.24 0.85
CA ILE A 265 37.04 -13.91 0.49
C ILE A 265 37.29 -13.08 1.74
N GLY A 266 36.54 -13.26 2.80
CA GLY A 266 36.62 -12.44 4.02
C GLY A 266 35.72 -11.19 3.90
N PRO A 267 35.80 -10.28 4.88
CA PRO A 267 35.00 -9.07 4.88
C PRO A 267 35.41 -8.21 3.69
N LEU A 268 34.52 -8.13 2.71
CA LEU A 268 34.68 -7.19 1.62
C LEU A 268 34.25 -5.83 2.13
N VAL A 269 35.18 -4.95 2.01
CA VAL A 269 35.06 -3.53 2.31
C VAL A 269 33.73 -3.12 2.86
N PRO A 270 33.70 -2.76 4.11
CA PRO A 270 32.45 -2.38 4.73
C PRO A 270 32.02 -1.01 4.17
N ALA A 271 31.19 -1.01 3.20
CA ALA A 271 30.17 -0.01 3.24
C ALA A 271 29.23 -0.36 4.39
N SER A 272 29.71 -0.56 5.59
CA SER A 272 28.83 -0.82 6.70
C SER A 272 28.44 0.51 7.31
N ASN A 273 27.16 0.72 7.51
CA ASN A 273 26.67 1.84 8.27
C ASN A 273 27.38 1.95 9.62
N ALA A 274 27.70 0.83 10.27
CA ALA A 274 28.50 0.80 11.51
C ALA A 274 29.91 1.44 11.35
N ALA A 275 30.61 1.18 10.26
CA ALA A 275 31.88 1.82 9.97
C ALA A 275 31.72 3.31 9.66
N MET A 276 30.67 3.68 8.98
CA MET A 276 30.32 5.07 8.71
C MET A 276 30.00 5.83 9.99
N TYR A 277 29.21 5.28 10.88
CA TYR A 277 28.94 5.83 12.20
C TYR A 277 30.22 5.98 13.04
N ALA A 278 31.10 4.98 13.01
CA ALA A 278 32.37 5.05 13.73
C ALA A 278 33.27 6.18 13.21
N VAL A 279 33.30 6.40 11.90
CA VAL A 279 34.07 7.49 11.27
C VAL A 279 33.50 8.87 11.59
N MET A 280 32.19 8.97 11.69
CA MET A 280 31.53 10.23 12.06
C MET A 280 31.71 10.59 13.55
N GLY A 281 32.33 9.72 14.34
CA GLY A 281 32.55 9.96 15.76
C GLY A 281 31.31 9.85 16.62
N PHE A 282 30.20 9.35 16.05
CA PHE A 282 29.08 8.90 16.84
C PHE A 282 29.54 7.65 17.55
N GLY A 283 29.82 7.73 18.86
CA GLY A 283 30.14 6.55 19.66
C GLY A 283 28.99 5.59 19.58
N PHE A 284 29.09 4.60 18.72
CA PHE A 284 28.10 3.55 18.61
C PHE A 284 28.13 2.73 19.90
N PRO A 285 27.18 2.87 20.79
CA PRO A 285 27.02 1.90 21.86
C PRO A 285 26.44 0.67 21.18
N GLY A 286 27.26 -0.30 20.86
CA GLY A 286 26.91 -1.49 20.15
C GLY A 286 25.56 -1.46 19.48
N PHE A 287 25.49 -1.77 18.23
CA PHE A 287 24.22 -1.83 17.51
C PHE A 287 23.20 -2.53 18.43
N SER A 288 22.27 -1.78 18.93
CA SER A 288 21.21 -2.32 19.77
C SER A 288 20.32 -3.15 18.85
N GLU A 289 20.16 -4.43 19.14
CA GLU A 289 19.13 -5.26 18.54
C GLU A 289 17.73 -4.77 18.92
N SER A 290 17.65 -3.68 19.70
CA SER A 290 16.39 -3.05 20.06
C SER A 290 15.79 -2.38 18.85
N ILE A 291 14.72 -2.96 18.38
CA ILE A 291 13.91 -2.46 17.27
C ILE A 291 13.08 -1.22 17.65
N THR A 292 13.15 -0.77 18.90
CA THR A 292 12.52 0.46 19.39
C THR A 292 13.42 1.68 19.21
N ASP A 293 14.70 1.49 18.90
CA ASP A 293 15.66 2.56 18.72
C ASP A 293 15.77 2.92 17.24
N ALA A 294 15.68 4.19 16.91
CA ALA A 294 15.92 4.72 15.58
C ALA A 294 17.14 5.66 15.61
N TYR A 295 17.83 5.75 14.48
CA TYR A 295 19.01 6.60 14.30
C TYR A 295 18.84 7.46 13.05
N ARG A 296 17.84 8.35 13.08
CA ARG A 296 17.51 9.22 11.95
C ARG A 296 17.76 10.66 12.34
N ASP A 297 18.25 11.47 11.41
CA ASP A 297 18.50 12.88 11.67
C ASP A 297 17.21 13.70 11.79
N GLY A 298 16.11 13.17 11.27
CA GLY A 298 14.84 13.87 11.26
C GLY A 298 14.83 15.10 10.36
N LEU A 299 15.85 15.22 9.50
CA LEU A 299 15.96 16.28 8.51
C LEU A 299 15.86 15.63 7.13
N SER A 300 14.94 16.11 6.33
CA SER A 300 14.89 15.79 4.91
C SER A 300 15.70 16.84 4.15
N ILE A 301 16.71 16.41 3.41
CA ILE A 301 17.35 17.32 2.46
C ILE A 301 16.43 17.51 1.28
N GLY A 302 16.36 18.74 0.80
CA GLY A 302 15.63 19.04 -0.39
C GLY A 302 14.13 18.90 -0.18
N GLY A 303 13.66 19.14 1.02
CA GLY A 303 12.24 19.29 1.28
C GLY A 303 11.57 20.18 0.24
N ASN A 304 10.28 20.31 0.31
CA ASN A 304 9.45 21.05 -0.66
C ASN A 304 9.94 22.46 -1.02
N GLU A 305 10.82 23.03 -0.20
CA GLU A 305 11.55 24.24 -0.53
C GLU A 305 12.24 24.21 -1.88
N ALA A 306 12.77 23.08 -2.29
CA ALA A 306 13.43 22.95 -3.57
C ALA A 306 12.44 22.91 -4.74
N LEU A 307 11.25 22.41 -4.49
CA LEU A 307 10.16 22.35 -5.48
C LEU A 307 9.43 23.67 -5.60
N GLU A 308 9.23 24.40 -4.52
CA GLU A 308 8.49 25.65 -4.48
C GLU A 308 9.33 26.92 -4.69
N GLY A 309 10.64 26.80 -4.87
CA GLY A 309 11.51 27.96 -5.12
C GLY A 309 11.97 28.72 -3.88
N GLY A 310 12.14 28.06 -2.75
CA GLY A 310 12.99 28.52 -1.67
C GLY A 310 12.32 29.16 -0.46
N GLY A 311 11.24 28.65 -0.04
CA GLY A 311 10.66 29.02 1.26
C GLY A 311 10.87 27.93 2.28
N GLY A 312 11.80 28.10 3.22
CA GLY A 312 12.22 27.14 4.23
C GLY A 312 11.09 26.35 4.89
N SER A 313 10.76 25.16 4.41
CA SER A 313 9.90 24.27 5.16
C SER A 313 10.73 23.57 6.23
N GLU A 314 10.34 23.69 7.49
CA GLU A 314 10.90 22.92 8.58
C GLU A 314 10.44 21.45 8.54
N ARG A 315 10.14 20.92 7.34
CA ARG A 315 9.59 19.59 7.20
C ARG A 315 10.67 18.57 7.38
N LEU A 316 10.49 17.90 8.46
CA LEU A 316 11.27 16.76 8.88
C LEU A 316 10.83 15.53 8.09
N ASP A 317 11.61 14.47 8.14
CA ASP A 317 11.16 13.15 7.73
C ASP A 317 9.71 12.89 8.17
N GLY A 318 8.82 12.72 7.20
CA GLY A 318 7.38 12.60 7.47
C GLY A 318 6.49 12.86 6.27
N THR A 319 5.21 12.98 6.52
CA THR A 319 4.19 13.25 5.49
C THR A 319 3.11 14.20 6.02
N ASP A 320 2.66 15.10 5.15
CA ASP A 320 1.49 15.95 5.35
C ASP A 320 0.51 15.65 4.21
N THR A 321 -0.71 15.24 4.54
CA THR A 321 -1.70 14.79 3.57
C THR A 321 -3.04 15.45 3.84
N GLN A 322 -3.63 16.05 2.82
CA GLN A 322 -4.97 16.62 2.86
C GLN A 322 -5.85 15.88 1.85
N ASN A 323 -7.04 15.47 2.30
CA ASN A 323 -8.03 14.83 1.44
C ASN A 323 -9.36 15.57 1.51
N GLN A 324 -10.01 15.71 0.36
CA GLN A 324 -11.35 16.27 0.23
C GLN A 324 -12.19 15.35 -0.64
N GLU A 325 -13.35 15.00 -0.13
CA GLU A 325 -14.25 14.08 -0.78
C GLU A 325 -15.66 14.63 -0.80
N PHE A 326 -16.28 14.60 -1.96
CA PHE A 326 -17.71 14.90 -2.12
C PHE A 326 -18.39 13.71 -2.79
N SER A 327 -19.53 13.28 -2.23
CA SER A 327 -20.40 12.29 -2.87
C SER A 327 -21.84 12.76 -2.92
N LEU A 328 -22.50 12.49 -4.06
CA LEU A 328 -23.92 12.63 -4.28
C LEU A 328 -24.47 11.29 -4.71
N ASN A 329 -25.38 10.74 -3.91
CA ASN A 329 -26.10 9.50 -4.17
C ASN A 329 -27.58 9.79 -4.39
N ILE A 330 -28.14 9.40 -5.51
CA ILE A 330 -29.57 9.50 -5.79
C ILE A 330 -30.13 8.11 -6.05
N GLU A 331 -31.14 7.73 -5.30
CA GLU A 331 -31.88 6.51 -5.51
C GLU A 331 -33.35 6.85 -5.83
N HIS A 332 -33.89 6.20 -6.86
CA HIS A 332 -35.28 6.36 -7.23
C HIS A 332 -35.94 5.01 -7.57
N GLU A 333 -36.98 4.65 -6.85
CA GLU A 333 -37.80 3.48 -7.11
C GLU A 333 -38.99 3.85 -8.01
N PHE A 334 -39.04 3.23 -9.17
CA PHE A 334 -40.19 3.39 -10.09
C PHE A 334 -41.41 2.57 -9.64
N GLY A 335 -42.59 2.98 -10.04
CA GLY A 335 -43.83 2.30 -9.67
C GLY A 335 -43.98 0.83 -10.14
N ASN A 336 -43.00 0.33 -10.93
CA ASN A 336 -42.88 -1.07 -11.33
C ASN A 336 -41.82 -1.85 -10.51
N GLY A 337 -41.29 -1.23 -9.44
CA GLY A 337 -40.28 -1.81 -8.58
C GLY A 337 -38.83 -1.80 -9.14
N MET A 338 -38.60 -1.16 -10.28
CA MET A 338 -37.24 -0.93 -10.76
C MET A 338 -36.57 0.19 -9.96
N THR A 339 -35.26 0.07 -9.68
CA THR A 339 -34.50 1.07 -8.93
C THR A 339 -33.45 1.68 -9.84
N LEU A 340 -33.39 3.00 -9.92
CA LEU A 340 -32.35 3.78 -10.54
C LEU A 340 -31.43 4.32 -9.43
N ASN A 341 -30.13 4.05 -9.55
CA ASN A 341 -29.12 4.62 -8.69
C ASN A 341 -28.15 5.47 -9.52
N LEU A 342 -27.80 6.64 -8.99
CA LEU A 342 -26.82 7.54 -9.56
C LEU A 342 -25.86 7.95 -8.46
N VAL A 343 -24.56 7.76 -8.72
CA VAL A 343 -23.48 8.13 -7.80
C VAL A 343 -22.55 9.08 -8.52
N THR A 344 -22.34 10.26 -7.94
CA THR A 344 -21.35 11.24 -8.40
C THR A 344 -20.32 11.43 -7.30
N GLY A 345 -19.04 11.30 -7.63
CA GLY A 345 -17.92 11.49 -6.72
C GLY A 345 -16.97 12.57 -7.22
N LEU A 346 -16.49 13.40 -6.31
CA LEU A 346 -15.34 14.26 -6.51
C LEU A 346 -14.34 13.92 -5.41
N SER A 347 -13.10 13.66 -5.79
CA SER A 347 -12.02 13.30 -4.86
C SER A 347 -10.80 14.11 -5.19
N GLU A 348 -10.22 14.73 -4.18
CA GLU A 348 -8.99 15.50 -4.28
C GLU A 348 -8.08 15.15 -3.10
N TYR A 349 -6.81 14.91 -3.37
CA TYR A 349 -5.82 14.86 -2.31
C TYR A 349 -4.52 15.55 -2.73
N GLU A 350 -3.90 16.16 -1.75
CA GLU A 350 -2.52 16.62 -1.83
C GLU A 350 -1.71 15.97 -0.74
N PHE A 351 -0.48 15.60 -1.04
CA PHE A 351 0.47 15.29 0.02
C PHE A 351 1.87 15.81 -0.30
N GLU A 352 2.58 16.05 0.78
CA GLU A 352 3.98 16.44 0.77
C GLU A 352 4.75 15.47 1.65
N ASP A 353 5.74 14.79 1.10
CA ASP A 353 6.62 13.88 1.83
C ASP A 353 8.03 14.45 1.94
N GLY A 354 8.61 14.33 3.14
CA GLY A 354 10.06 14.38 3.35
C GLY A 354 10.52 12.99 3.80
N ILE A 355 11.55 12.47 3.16
CA ILE A 355 12.06 11.14 3.46
C ILE A 355 13.58 11.21 3.67
N ASP A 356 14.02 10.85 4.87
CA ASP A 356 15.41 10.50 5.13
C ASP A 356 15.68 9.14 4.48
N ALA A 357 16.25 9.19 3.26
CA ALA A 357 16.35 8.01 2.40
C ALA A 357 17.63 7.20 2.63
N ASP A 358 18.56 7.66 3.45
CA ASP A 358 19.74 6.86 3.85
C ASP A 358 19.57 6.16 5.20
N PHE A 359 18.53 6.52 5.95
CA PHE A 359 18.21 5.94 7.27
C PHE A 359 19.32 6.10 8.30
N LEU A 360 20.13 7.15 8.21
CA LEU A 360 21.28 7.44 9.03
C LEU A 360 21.10 8.77 9.78
N PRO A 361 21.80 9.01 10.87
CA PRO A 361 21.76 10.30 11.57
C PRO A 361 22.63 11.37 10.88
N VAL A 362 22.62 11.40 9.56
CA VAL A 362 23.40 12.30 8.71
C VAL A 362 22.61 12.63 7.45
N ASN A 363 22.79 13.83 6.98
CA ASN A 363 22.13 14.33 5.82
C ASN A 363 22.91 13.92 4.54
N PHE A 364 22.71 12.70 4.04
CA PHE A 364 23.39 12.16 2.87
C PHE A 364 22.46 12.01 1.67
N ILE A 365 21.33 11.30 1.84
CA ILE A 365 20.32 11.14 0.80
C ILE A 365 18.98 11.61 1.35
N GLY A 366 18.44 12.65 0.74
CA GLY A 366 17.10 13.13 1.00
C GLY A 366 16.22 12.95 -0.21
N ARG A 367 14.94 12.70 0.07
CA ARG A 367 13.89 12.68 -0.94
C ARG A 367 12.73 13.54 -0.48
N SER A 368 12.16 14.32 -1.37
CA SER A 368 10.88 14.98 -1.16
C SER A 368 9.97 14.72 -2.35
N ASP A 369 8.70 14.53 -2.05
CA ASP A 369 7.65 14.35 -3.03
C ASP A 369 6.51 15.31 -2.73
N ASN A 370 6.00 15.98 -3.77
CA ASN A 370 4.67 16.61 -3.77
C ASN A 370 3.80 15.83 -4.73
N GLN A 371 2.62 15.47 -4.30
CA GLN A 371 1.66 14.83 -5.17
C GLN A 371 0.31 15.50 -5.06
N LYS A 372 -0.33 15.70 -6.21
CA LYS A 372 -1.71 16.13 -6.34
C LYS A 372 -2.49 15.08 -7.12
N TYR A 373 -3.72 14.87 -6.72
CA TYR A 373 -4.64 14.01 -7.43
C TYR A 373 -6.03 14.57 -7.35
N ASP A 374 -6.69 14.63 -8.47
CA ASP A 374 -8.09 14.96 -8.58
C ASP A 374 -8.84 13.95 -9.45
N GLN A 375 -10.09 13.70 -9.10
CA GLN A 375 -10.96 12.76 -9.79
C GLN A 375 -12.39 13.25 -9.78
N ILE A 376 -13.06 13.12 -10.93
CA ILE A 376 -14.51 13.10 -11.03
C ILE A 376 -14.95 11.70 -11.45
N SER A 377 -15.96 11.16 -10.77
CA SER A 377 -16.55 9.86 -11.11
C SER A 377 -18.06 9.95 -11.18
N GLN A 378 -18.63 9.20 -12.12
CA GLN A 378 -20.08 9.12 -12.32
C GLN A 378 -20.46 7.66 -12.57
N GLU A 379 -21.36 7.12 -11.75
CA GLU A 379 -21.95 5.81 -11.97
C GLU A 379 -23.47 5.93 -12.11
N ILE A 380 -24.05 5.23 -13.07
CA ILE A 380 -25.51 5.10 -13.24
C ILE A 380 -25.87 3.62 -13.32
N ARG A 381 -26.85 3.20 -12.55
CA ARG A 381 -27.32 1.82 -12.51
C ARG A 381 -28.84 1.76 -12.53
N LEU A 382 -29.36 0.83 -13.29
CA LEU A 382 -30.77 0.46 -13.28
C LEU A 382 -30.89 -1.01 -12.90
N ALA A 383 -31.68 -1.31 -11.87
CA ALA A 383 -31.90 -2.64 -11.36
C ALA A 383 -33.38 -3.03 -11.46
N SER A 384 -33.63 -4.29 -11.82
CA SER A 384 -34.99 -4.85 -11.78
C SER A 384 -35.36 -5.28 -10.36
N PRO A 385 -36.64 -5.49 -10.05
CA PRO A 385 -37.09 -6.22 -8.87
C PRO A 385 -36.42 -7.61 -8.79
N GLN A 386 -36.27 -8.14 -7.57
CA GLN A 386 -35.62 -9.44 -7.32
C GLN A 386 -36.62 -10.61 -7.17
N ASP A 387 -37.89 -10.33 -6.99
CA ASP A 387 -38.95 -11.30 -6.76
C ASP A 387 -39.37 -12.10 -8.01
N GLY A 388 -38.79 -11.74 -9.17
CA GLY A 388 -39.07 -12.38 -10.45
C GLY A 388 -38.23 -13.62 -10.73
N ARG A 389 -38.62 -14.40 -11.76
CA ARG A 389 -37.80 -15.50 -12.28
C ARG A 389 -36.46 -15.02 -12.88
N PHE A 390 -36.40 -13.78 -13.32
CA PHE A 390 -35.24 -13.14 -13.88
C PHE A 390 -35.06 -11.74 -13.26
N SER A 391 -33.94 -11.50 -12.66
CA SER A 391 -33.56 -10.19 -12.15
C SER A 391 -32.27 -9.74 -12.82
N TRP A 392 -32.04 -8.45 -12.95
CA TRP A 392 -30.86 -7.91 -13.63
C TRP A 392 -30.47 -6.55 -13.09
N ILE A 393 -29.19 -6.22 -13.26
CA ILE A 393 -28.59 -4.91 -13.08
C ILE A 393 -27.84 -4.55 -14.36
N VAL A 394 -28.08 -3.36 -14.90
CA VAL A 394 -27.32 -2.77 -15.99
C VAL A 394 -26.81 -1.41 -15.55
N GLY A 395 -25.59 -1.08 -15.91
CA GLY A 395 -25.05 0.23 -15.55
C GLY A 395 -23.83 0.59 -16.38
N GLY A 396 -23.38 1.79 -16.13
CA GLY A 396 -22.14 2.32 -16.67
C GLY A 396 -21.47 3.26 -15.68
N ASN A 397 -20.17 3.39 -15.81
CA ASN A 397 -19.41 4.39 -15.05
C ASN A 397 -18.44 5.15 -15.95
N TYR A 398 -18.12 6.34 -15.53
CA TYR A 398 -17.12 7.23 -16.14
C TYR A 398 -16.21 7.77 -15.02
N ILE A 399 -14.93 7.78 -15.27
CA ILE A 399 -13.91 8.35 -14.38
C ILE A 399 -12.97 9.19 -15.24
N ASP A 400 -12.72 10.41 -14.78
CA ASP A 400 -11.72 11.32 -15.31
C ASP A 400 -10.86 11.78 -14.13
N SER A 401 -9.54 11.63 -14.23
CA SER A 401 -8.62 11.94 -13.13
C SER A 401 -7.27 12.42 -13.65
N SER A 402 -6.66 13.29 -12.87
CA SER A 402 -5.28 13.76 -13.07
C SER A 402 -4.44 13.46 -11.85
N GLN A 403 -3.21 13.05 -12.06
CA GLN A 403 -2.21 12.83 -11.04
C GLN A 403 -0.91 13.54 -11.39
N GLU A 404 -0.45 14.39 -10.50
CA GLU A 404 0.85 15.06 -10.60
C GLU A 404 1.78 14.54 -9.51
N ILE A 405 3.02 14.26 -9.84
CA ILE A 405 4.08 13.85 -8.92
C ILE A 405 5.33 14.65 -9.19
N ASP A 406 5.67 15.54 -8.27
CA ASP A 406 6.93 16.26 -8.27
C ASP A 406 7.87 15.62 -7.25
N ARG A 407 9.04 15.19 -7.70
CA ARG A 407 10.01 14.48 -6.86
C ARG A 407 11.39 15.10 -6.96
N MET A 408 11.99 15.34 -5.81
CA MET A 408 13.39 15.67 -5.69
C MET A 408 14.12 14.57 -4.93
N VAL A 409 15.19 14.05 -5.51
CA VAL A 409 16.17 13.23 -4.79
C VAL A 409 17.49 13.98 -4.77
N SER A 410 18.05 14.20 -3.61
CA SER A 410 19.30 14.91 -3.41
C SER A 410 20.32 14.04 -2.70
N VAL A 411 21.56 14.15 -3.11
CA VAL A 411 22.69 13.47 -2.48
C VAL A 411 23.77 14.49 -2.18
N ASP A 412 24.14 14.62 -0.91
CA ASP A 412 25.29 15.39 -0.47
C ASP A 412 26.40 14.47 0.06
N GLY A 413 27.29 14.08 -0.82
CA GLY A 413 28.46 13.27 -0.46
C GLY A 413 29.56 14.02 0.25
N THR A 414 29.39 15.32 0.51
CA THR A 414 30.47 16.09 1.14
C THR A 414 30.36 16.08 2.65
N PHE A 415 29.18 16.07 3.26
CA PHE A 415 28.95 16.13 4.71
C PHE A 415 29.89 17.06 5.47
N GLY A 416 30.64 17.90 4.79
CA GLY A 416 31.76 18.60 5.39
C GLY A 416 32.91 17.68 5.88
N GLN A 417 32.86 16.36 5.59
CA GLN A 417 33.84 15.36 6.02
C GLN A 417 34.30 14.49 4.83
N PRO A 418 35.36 14.87 4.13
CA PRO A 418 35.88 14.13 2.98
C PRO A 418 36.45 12.76 3.41
N GLY A 419 35.75 11.73 3.32
CA GLY A 419 36.16 10.37 3.69
C GLY A 419 34.99 9.43 3.91
N ILE A 420 33.84 9.96 4.25
CA ILE A 420 32.62 9.19 4.46
C ILE A 420 32.17 8.54 3.14
N THR A 421 32.20 9.29 2.06
CA THR A 421 31.81 8.79 0.72
C THR A 421 32.70 7.61 0.30
N SER A 422 33.99 7.60 0.66
CA SER A 422 34.84 6.46 0.37
C SER A 422 34.41 5.18 1.11
N LEU A 423 33.80 5.31 2.29
CA LEU A 423 33.27 4.16 3.03
C LEU A 423 31.97 3.66 2.43
N ILE A 424 31.07 4.55 2.06
CA ILE A 424 29.79 4.21 1.45
C ILE A 424 29.99 3.57 0.07
N THR A 425 30.93 4.09 -0.72
CA THR A 425 31.21 3.63 -2.09
C THR A 425 32.12 2.41 -2.16
N GLY A 426 32.46 1.81 -1.02
CA GLY A 426 33.37 0.68 -1.00
C GLY A 426 34.81 1.03 -1.38
N GLY A 427 35.25 2.26 -1.10
CA GLY A 427 36.61 2.75 -1.35
C GLY A 427 36.80 3.39 -2.70
N LEU A 428 35.75 3.68 -3.46
CA LEU A 428 35.85 4.56 -4.62
C LEU A 428 36.20 5.98 -4.15
N PRO A 429 37.23 6.62 -4.73
CA PRO A 429 37.65 7.93 -4.25
C PRO A 429 36.58 8.98 -4.44
N THR A 430 36.30 9.75 -3.41
CA THR A 430 35.36 10.88 -3.35
C THR A 430 35.66 11.99 -4.36
N ILE A 431 36.91 12.12 -4.72
CA ILE A 431 37.38 13.02 -5.76
C ILE A 431 38.16 12.17 -6.75
N LEU A 432 37.53 11.80 -7.82
CA LEU A 432 38.22 11.21 -8.95
C LEU A 432 39.05 12.32 -9.61
N ALA A 433 40.25 12.56 -9.09
CA ALA A 433 41.27 13.22 -9.89
C ALA A 433 41.69 12.23 -10.96
N TYR A 434 40.98 12.21 -12.05
CA TYR A 434 41.29 11.36 -13.19
C TYR A 434 42.68 11.76 -13.74
N SER A 435 43.55 10.80 -13.88
CA SER A 435 44.76 10.98 -14.64
C SER A 435 44.42 11.26 -16.12
N PRO A 436 45.23 11.96 -16.88
CA PRO A 436 45.01 12.18 -18.31
C PRO A 436 44.67 10.87 -19.09
N ALA A 437 45.28 9.76 -18.73
CA ALA A 437 45.01 8.46 -19.35
C ALA A 437 43.63 7.89 -19.00
N GLN A 438 43.08 8.17 -17.81
CA GLN A 438 41.72 7.79 -17.45
C GLN A 438 40.68 8.66 -18.15
N LEU A 439 40.96 9.99 -18.25
CA LEU A 439 40.12 10.91 -19.03
C LEU A 439 40.13 10.53 -20.53
N ASP A 440 41.26 10.12 -21.07
CA ASP A 440 41.35 9.59 -22.44
C ASP A 440 40.59 8.27 -22.62
N GLY A 441 40.57 7.41 -21.60
CA GLY A 441 39.78 6.19 -21.56
C GLY A 441 38.28 6.46 -21.55
N ILE A 442 37.86 7.42 -20.74
CA ILE A 442 36.45 7.88 -20.69
C ILE A 442 36.08 8.53 -22.03
N ALA A 443 36.90 9.42 -22.57
CA ALA A 443 36.70 10.02 -23.89
C ALA A 443 36.52 8.94 -24.98
N ALA A 444 37.35 7.92 -24.96
CA ALA A 444 37.31 6.83 -25.93
C ALA A 444 36.02 5.99 -25.80
N SER A 445 35.48 5.79 -24.60
CA SER A 445 34.21 5.09 -24.40
C SER A 445 33.03 5.84 -25.04
N PHE A 446 33.15 7.14 -25.20
CA PHE A 446 32.18 8.00 -25.91
C PHE A 446 32.58 8.30 -27.36
N GLY A 447 33.57 7.62 -27.91
CA GLY A 447 34.03 7.86 -29.28
C GLY A 447 34.76 9.17 -29.51
N LEU A 448 35.22 9.84 -28.46
CA LEU A 448 35.93 11.11 -28.50
C LEU A 448 37.43 10.89 -28.60
N PRO A 449 38.18 11.77 -29.31
CA PRO A 449 39.63 11.63 -29.38
C PRO A 449 40.34 11.91 -28.03
N PRO A 450 41.53 11.33 -27.78
CA PRO A 450 42.33 11.64 -26.62
C PRO A 450 42.54 13.16 -26.44
N GLY A 451 42.48 13.61 -25.18
CA GLY A 451 42.61 15.03 -24.86
C GLY A 451 41.36 15.88 -25.05
N SER A 452 40.22 15.24 -25.42
CA SER A 452 38.94 15.94 -25.54
C SER A 452 38.39 16.39 -24.20
N ILE A 453 38.79 15.74 -23.09
CA ILE A 453 38.37 16.09 -21.76
C ILE A 453 39.54 16.86 -21.09
N PRO A 454 39.37 18.13 -20.72
CA PRO A 454 40.41 18.93 -20.10
C PRO A 454 40.87 18.32 -18.75
N ALA A 455 42.17 18.26 -18.51
CA ALA A 455 42.70 17.93 -17.20
C ALA A 455 42.30 19.03 -16.19
N GLY A 456 41.67 18.66 -15.10
CA GLY A 456 41.28 19.61 -14.04
C GLY A 456 39.85 20.13 -14.15
N VAL A 457 38.93 19.38 -14.80
CA VAL A 457 37.47 19.65 -14.69
C VAL A 457 37.10 19.51 -13.21
N GLU A 458 36.91 20.64 -12.52
CA GLU A 458 36.41 20.67 -11.16
C GLU A 458 34.99 20.11 -11.14
N GLY A 459 34.73 19.25 -10.17
CA GLY A 459 33.38 18.76 -9.94
C GLY A 459 33.00 17.40 -10.56
N LEU A 460 33.94 16.69 -11.21
CA LEU A 460 33.74 15.31 -11.63
C LEU A 460 33.79 14.35 -10.43
N SER A 461 32.87 14.50 -9.51
CA SER A 461 32.65 13.53 -8.45
C SER A 461 31.22 12.97 -8.61
N MET A 462 31.13 11.68 -8.78
CA MET A 462 29.86 10.96 -8.81
C MET A 462 29.03 11.19 -7.53
N TRP A 463 29.67 11.64 -6.46
CA TRP A 463 29.13 11.71 -5.11
C TRP A 463 29.09 13.14 -4.54
N SER A 464 29.48 14.16 -5.29
CA SER A 464 29.40 15.53 -4.80
C SER A 464 28.08 16.13 -5.21
N GLN A 465 27.24 16.45 -4.25
CA GLN A 465 26.08 17.33 -4.38
C GLN A 465 25.33 17.18 -5.71
N VAL A 466 24.69 16.05 -5.89
CA VAL A 466 23.91 15.72 -7.08
C VAL A 466 22.44 15.70 -6.77
N GLY A 467 21.62 16.13 -7.71
CA GLY A 467 20.17 16.14 -7.57
C GLY A 467 19.48 15.64 -8.85
N ARG A 468 18.38 14.93 -8.63
CA ARG A 468 17.39 14.58 -9.64
C ARG A 468 16.07 15.23 -9.27
N LEU A 469 15.54 16.05 -10.16
CA LEU A 469 14.19 16.57 -10.08
C LEU A 469 13.36 15.90 -11.17
N SER A 470 12.24 15.30 -10.81
CA SER A 470 11.30 14.69 -11.73
C SER A 470 9.93 15.34 -11.55
N GLU A 471 9.30 15.71 -12.65
CA GLU A 471 7.90 16.12 -12.74
C GLU A 471 7.20 15.11 -13.63
N TRP A 472 6.11 14.59 -13.17
CA TRP A 472 5.34 13.57 -13.85
C TRP A 472 3.87 13.86 -13.67
N GLN A 473 3.14 13.94 -14.79
CA GLN A 473 1.69 14.11 -14.81
C GLN A 473 1.09 12.99 -15.64
N GLN A 474 0.02 12.37 -15.14
CA GLN A 474 -0.78 11.41 -15.87
C GLN A 474 -2.24 11.77 -15.78
N ASP A 475 -2.85 12.00 -16.94
CA ASP A 475 -4.29 12.16 -17.10
C ASP A 475 -4.91 10.83 -17.51
N THR A 476 -6.04 10.46 -16.91
CA THR A 476 -6.71 9.17 -17.13
C THR A 476 -8.18 9.38 -17.38
N GLU A 477 -8.66 8.96 -18.53
CA GLU A 477 -10.08 8.87 -18.86
C GLU A 477 -10.50 7.40 -18.99
N SER A 478 -11.54 6.98 -18.27
CA SER A 478 -12.04 5.61 -18.30
C SER A 478 -13.56 5.57 -18.31
N TRP A 479 -14.14 4.74 -19.18
CA TRP A 479 -15.57 4.46 -19.15
C TRP A 479 -15.84 2.95 -19.23
N ALA A 480 -16.95 2.52 -18.67
CA ALA A 480 -17.35 1.12 -18.73
C ALA A 480 -18.87 0.94 -18.80
N LEU A 481 -19.26 -0.18 -19.38
CA LEU A 481 -20.64 -0.68 -19.37
C LEU A 481 -20.66 -2.10 -18.78
N PHE A 482 -21.64 -2.37 -17.94
CA PHE A 482 -21.79 -3.69 -17.34
C PHE A 482 -23.25 -4.15 -17.29
N LEU A 483 -23.42 -5.46 -17.31
CA LEU A 483 -24.68 -6.16 -17.18
C LEU A 483 -24.48 -7.40 -16.31
N GLN A 484 -25.33 -7.59 -15.32
CA GLN A 484 -25.41 -8.82 -14.55
C GLN A 484 -26.87 -9.26 -14.48
N GLY A 485 -27.13 -10.55 -14.67
CA GLY A 485 -28.45 -11.10 -14.60
C GLY A 485 -28.50 -12.41 -13.81
N THR A 486 -29.51 -12.57 -12.98
CA THR A 486 -29.77 -13.79 -12.21
C THR A 486 -31.04 -14.45 -12.73
N PHE A 487 -30.96 -15.73 -13.06
CA PHE A 487 -32.10 -16.55 -13.50
C PHE A 487 -32.36 -17.66 -12.49
N ASN A 488 -33.52 -17.65 -11.88
CA ASN A 488 -34.03 -18.67 -10.98
C ASN A 488 -34.53 -19.89 -11.80
N ILE A 489 -33.67 -20.95 -11.87
CA ILE A 489 -34.00 -22.21 -12.55
C ILE A 489 -35.13 -22.90 -11.82
N THR A 490 -35.03 -22.98 -10.50
CA THR A 490 -36.05 -23.43 -9.56
C THR A 490 -36.11 -22.45 -8.38
N GLU A 491 -36.99 -22.68 -7.41
CA GLU A 491 -37.05 -21.88 -6.18
C GLU A 491 -35.73 -21.98 -5.35
N ASN A 492 -34.98 -23.06 -5.54
CA ASN A 492 -33.77 -23.36 -4.75
C ASN A 492 -32.45 -23.34 -5.57
N LEU A 493 -32.51 -23.06 -6.86
CA LEU A 493 -31.37 -23.09 -7.75
C LEU A 493 -31.40 -21.90 -8.70
N SER A 494 -30.36 -21.08 -8.65
CA SER A 494 -30.19 -19.94 -9.54
C SER A 494 -28.85 -19.95 -10.22
N ILE A 495 -28.75 -19.25 -11.34
CA ILE A 495 -27.50 -18.94 -12.03
C ILE A 495 -27.45 -17.44 -12.22
N THR A 496 -26.32 -16.85 -11.88
CA THR A 496 -26.00 -15.44 -12.13
C THR A 496 -24.87 -15.35 -13.13
N ALA A 497 -25.01 -14.50 -14.14
CA ALA A 497 -23.96 -14.24 -15.13
C ALA A 497 -23.83 -12.73 -15.34
N GLY A 498 -22.61 -12.27 -15.48
CA GLY A 498 -22.26 -10.87 -15.70
C GLY A 498 -21.18 -10.71 -16.75
N VAL A 499 -21.16 -9.55 -17.36
CA VAL A 499 -20.09 -9.09 -18.26
C VAL A 499 -19.89 -7.60 -18.08
N ARG A 500 -18.66 -7.16 -18.14
CA ARG A 500 -18.24 -5.75 -18.15
C ARG A 500 -17.27 -5.52 -19.29
N TYR A 501 -17.49 -4.44 -20.02
CA TYR A 501 -16.54 -3.85 -20.96
C TYR A 501 -16.03 -2.55 -20.38
N THR A 502 -14.74 -2.36 -20.37
CA THR A 502 -14.05 -1.13 -19.90
C THR A 502 -13.09 -0.67 -20.99
N GLU A 503 -13.05 0.63 -21.26
CA GLU A 503 -12.07 1.30 -22.11
C GLU A 503 -11.42 2.41 -21.31
N GLU A 504 -10.11 2.55 -21.41
CA GLU A 504 -9.31 3.53 -20.68
C GLU A 504 -8.20 4.07 -21.56
N THR A 505 -8.01 5.38 -21.49
CA THR A 505 -6.88 6.10 -22.07
C THR A 505 -6.09 6.77 -20.96
N LYS A 506 -4.75 6.63 -20.99
CA LYS A 506 -3.82 7.32 -20.09
C LYS A 506 -2.85 8.13 -20.95
N GLU A 507 -2.76 9.42 -20.67
CA GLU A 507 -1.77 10.33 -21.27
C GLU A 507 -0.74 10.70 -20.18
N VAL A 508 0.56 10.74 -20.53
CA VAL A 508 1.63 11.07 -19.58
C VAL A 508 2.53 12.17 -20.15
N ASP A 509 2.92 13.10 -19.28
CA ASP A 509 4.01 14.06 -19.49
C ASP A 509 5.02 13.88 -18.35
N ALA A 510 6.25 13.46 -18.68
CA ALA A 510 7.30 13.14 -17.71
C ALA A 510 8.58 13.90 -18.03
N GLN A 511 9.05 14.69 -17.08
CA GLN A 511 10.26 15.50 -17.21
C GLN A 511 11.24 15.19 -16.08
N THR A 512 12.51 15.01 -16.39
CA THR A 512 13.56 14.74 -15.40
C THR A 512 14.79 15.58 -15.67
N TRP A 513 15.22 16.33 -14.67
CA TRP A 513 16.47 17.11 -14.67
C TRP A 513 17.51 16.43 -13.79
N LEU A 514 18.73 16.34 -14.30
CA LEU A 514 19.90 15.88 -13.57
C LEU A 514 20.94 16.97 -13.56
N ASN A 515 21.06 17.66 -12.47
CA ASN A 515 22.10 18.65 -12.23
C ASN A 515 22.24 18.90 -10.72
N SER A 516 23.10 19.80 -10.29
CA SER A 516 23.26 20.06 -8.87
C SER A 516 23.53 21.54 -8.58
N THR A 517 23.04 21.97 -7.43
CA THR A 517 23.47 23.18 -6.75
C THR A 517 24.53 22.85 -5.70
N ALA A 518 25.03 23.85 -5.00
CA ALA A 518 25.93 23.64 -3.85
C ALA A 518 25.31 22.87 -2.68
N GLN A 519 23.99 22.68 -2.69
CA GLN A 519 23.26 21.90 -1.68
C GLN A 519 22.86 20.49 -2.17
N GLY A 520 23.27 20.09 -3.37
CA GLY A 520 22.87 18.81 -3.95
C GLY A 520 21.50 18.83 -4.64
N LEU A 521 20.88 20.01 -4.77
CA LEU A 521 19.54 20.16 -5.34
C LEU A 521 19.60 20.29 -6.86
N ALA A 522 18.68 19.70 -7.58
CA ALA A 522 18.52 19.93 -9.00
C ALA A 522 17.83 21.28 -9.29
N THR A 523 18.15 21.89 -10.42
CA THR A 523 17.54 23.11 -10.89
C THR A 523 16.81 22.87 -12.21
N LYS A 524 15.59 23.39 -12.32
CA LYS A 524 14.83 23.37 -13.58
C LYS A 524 15.51 24.28 -14.61
N THR A 525 15.61 23.77 -15.82
CA THR A 525 15.88 24.54 -17.05
C THR A 525 14.63 24.52 -17.92
N ALA A 526 14.55 25.41 -18.90
CA ALA A 526 13.38 25.51 -19.78
C ALA A 526 13.09 24.21 -20.56
N ASN A 527 14.10 23.38 -20.77
CA ASN A 527 14.00 22.07 -21.38
C ASN A 527 14.99 21.13 -20.67
N PRO A 528 14.56 20.02 -20.06
CA PRO A 528 15.46 19.05 -19.44
C PRO A 528 16.56 18.56 -20.36
N GLU A 529 16.27 18.34 -21.63
CA GLU A 529 17.22 17.89 -22.65
C GLU A 529 18.30 18.92 -22.97
N ASP A 530 18.02 20.22 -22.78
CA ASP A 530 19.02 21.29 -23.00
C ASP A 530 20.18 21.20 -21.99
N THR A 531 19.98 20.54 -20.87
CA THR A 531 21.04 20.28 -19.90
C THR A 531 22.02 19.22 -20.38
N LEU A 532 21.61 18.36 -21.31
CA LEU A 532 22.41 17.25 -21.80
C LEU A 532 23.34 17.67 -22.96
N PHE A 533 22.90 18.47 -23.91
CA PHE A 533 23.68 18.63 -25.15
C PHE A 533 23.29 19.83 -26.03
N SER A 534 22.73 20.91 -25.52
CA SER A 534 22.39 22.01 -26.39
C SER A 534 23.63 22.65 -27.02
N THR A 535 23.70 22.57 -28.31
CA THR A 535 24.44 23.40 -29.29
C THR A 535 25.94 23.68 -29.12
N GLN A 536 26.53 23.50 -27.95
CA GLN A 536 27.98 23.48 -27.69
C GLN A 536 28.22 22.54 -26.53
N PRO A 537 28.69 21.31 -26.73
CA PRO A 537 28.95 20.40 -25.66
C PRO A 537 30.03 20.95 -24.75
N ASP A 538 29.66 21.40 -23.58
CA ASP A 538 30.58 21.47 -22.47
C ASP A 538 30.81 20.02 -22.04
N ILE A 539 31.93 19.44 -22.46
CA ILE A 539 32.31 18.04 -22.22
C ILE A 539 32.34 17.74 -20.71
N GLY A 540 32.60 18.75 -19.89
CA GLY A 540 32.57 18.61 -18.43
C GLY A 540 31.14 18.32 -17.91
N ASN A 541 30.15 19.07 -18.36
CA ASN A 541 28.76 18.88 -18.00
C ASN A 541 28.23 17.52 -18.48
N PHE A 542 28.59 17.11 -19.69
CA PHE A 542 28.26 15.80 -20.24
C PHE A 542 28.75 14.65 -19.36
N LEU A 543 30.02 14.68 -18.96
CA LEU A 543 30.58 13.61 -18.15
C LEU A 543 29.97 13.59 -16.76
N GLN A 544 29.69 14.74 -16.17
CA GLN A 544 29.05 14.86 -14.89
C GLN A 544 27.62 14.29 -14.95
N GLN A 545 26.87 14.61 -15.96
CA GLN A 545 25.53 14.09 -16.16
C GLN A 545 25.50 12.60 -16.47
N ALA A 546 26.47 12.10 -17.24
CA ALA A 546 26.61 10.66 -17.47
C ALA A 546 26.94 9.88 -16.18
N LEU A 547 27.77 10.47 -15.31
CA LEU A 547 28.07 9.90 -13.99
C LEU A 547 26.86 9.99 -13.03
N GLN A 548 26.14 11.10 -13.05
CA GLN A 548 24.91 11.27 -12.29
C GLN A 548 23.80 10.34 -12.77
N GLY A 549 23.64 10.21 -14.08
CA GLY A 549 22.70 9.25 -14.69
C GLY A 549 22.99 7.82 -14.27
N ALA A 550 24.27 7.44 -14.28
CA ALA A 550 24.68 6.12 -13.80
C ALA A 550 24.45 5.91 -12.28
N PHE A 551 24.50 6.99 -11.50
CA PHE A 551 24.22 6.93 -10.08
C PHE A 551 22.73 6.79 -9.76
N PHE A 552 21.89 7.62 -10.40
CA PHE A 552 20.44 7.58 -10.23
C PHE A 552 19.76 6.49 -11.06
N ASP A 553 20.52 5.81 -11.92
CA ASP A 553 20.01 4.93 -12.98
C ASP A 553 18.91 5.58 -13.82
N SER A 554 19.06 6.88 -14.05
CA SER A 554 18.10 7.72 -14.76
C SER A 554 18.82 8.81 -15.54
N TYR A 555 18.10 9.55 -16.35
CA TYR A 555 18.66 10.55 -17.26
C TYR A 555 17.75 11.77 -17.34
N ALA A 556 18.30 12.90 -17.75
CA ALA A 556 17.49 14.07 -18.10
C ALA A 556 16.70 13.79 -19.38
N HIS A 557 15.39 13.97 -19.32
CA HIS A 557 14.49 13.70 -20.44
C HIS A 557 13.17 14.47 -20.32
N HIS A 558 12.47 14.55 -21.46
CA HIS A 558 11.08 14.95 -21.51
C HIS A 558 10.35 13.98 -22.44
N PHE A 559 9.44 13.19 -21.87
CA PHE A 559 8.63 12.21 -22.61
C PHE A 559 7.16 12.52 -22.48
N VAL A 560 6.46 12.46 -23.62
CA VAL A 560 4.99 12.49 -23.68
C VAL A 560 4.56 11.21 -24.37
N ASP A 561 3.66 10.45 -23.77
CA ASP A 561 3.18 9.18 -24.32
C ASP A 561 1.70 8.99 -24.00
N GLU A 562 1.05 8.07 -24.70
CA GLU A 562 -0.37 7.75 -24.57
C GLU A 562 -0.54 6.23 -24.60
N ARG A 563 -1.39 5.70 -23.72
CA ARG A 563 -1.73 4.31 -23.64
C ARG A 563 -3.24 4.11 -23.67
N ASP A 564 -3.72 3.29 -24.60
CA ASP A 564 -5.10 2.83 -24.66
C ASP A 564 -5.20 1.39 -24.21
N THR A 565 -6.23 1.06 -23.43
CA THR A 565 -6.56 -0.31 -23.07
C THR A 565 -8.06 -0.56 -23.14
N ASP A 566 -8.46 -1.77 -23.58
CA ASP A 566 -9.82 -2.23 -23.49
C ASP A 566 -9.87 -3.66 -22.93
N GLN A 567 -10.82 -3.90 -22.02
CA GLN A 567 -10.97 -5.19 -21.35
C GLN A 567 -12.43 -5.62 -21.29
N THR A 568 -12.65 -6.89 -21.57
CA THR A 568 -13.97 -7.53 -21.41
C THR A 568 -13.86 -8.68 -20.45
N ILE A 569 -14.45 -8.54 -19.27
CA ILE A 569 -14.37 -9.52 -18.19
C ILE A 569 -15.72 -10.18 -17.94
N PRO A 570 -15.82 -11.52 -17.89
CA PRO A 570 -17.01 -12.25 -17.51
C PRO A 570 -16.99 -12.67 -16.03
N ALA A 571 -18.19 -12.96 -15.49
CA ALA A 571 -18.35 -13.72 -14.26
C ALA A 571 -19.59 -14.61 -14.35
N VAL A 572 -19.55 -15.75 -13.66
CA VAL A 572 -20.71 -16.65 -13.54
C VAL A 572 -20.73 -17.30 -12.17
N SER A 573 -21.92 -17.44 -11.57
CA SER A 573 -22.10 -18.22 -10.33
C SER A 573 -23.34 -19.10 -10.43
N ILE A 574 -23.30 -20.22 -9.73
CA ILE A 574 -24.42 -21.13 -9.52
C ILE A 574 -24.68 -21.18 -8.02
N ASN A 575 -25.93 -20.92 -7.62
CA ASN A 575 -26.32 -20.82 -6.22
C ASN A 575 -27.41 -21.86 -5.94
N TRP A 576 -27.19 -22.62 -4.88
CA TRP A 576 -28.14 -23.66 -4.45
C TRP A 576 -28.51 -23.47 -2.99
N THR A 577 -29.82 -23.24 -2.74
CA THR A 577 -30.41 -22.98 -1.42
C THR A 577 -31.30 -24.16 -1.04
N PRO A 578 -30.77 -25.31 -0.59
CA PRO A 578 -31.60 -26.49 -0.27
C PRO A 578 -32.58 -26.24 0.86
N ALA A 579 -32.36 -25.26 1.70
CA ALA A 579 -33.22 -24.76 2.77
C ALA A 579 -32.91 -23.29 3.01
N ASP A 580 -33.82 -22.53 3.60
CA ASP A 580 -33.71 -21.07 3.81
C ASP A 580 -32.43 -20.67 4.58
N ASP A 581 -31.95 -21.55 5.46
CA ASP A 581 -30.74 -21.30 6.28
C ASP A 581 -29.43 -21.80 5.66
N HIS A 582 -29.45 -22.28 4.40
CA HIS A 582 -28.30 -22.92 3.79
C HIS A 582 -28.13 -22.53 2.33
N LEU A 583 -27.06 -21.80 2.03
CA LEU A 583 -26.60 -21.49 0.68
C LEU A 583 -25.32 -22.27 0.38
N PHE A 584 -25.24 -22.87 -0.81
CA PHE A 584 -24.01 -23.33 -1.46
C PHE A 584 -23.84 -22.62 -2.77
N TYR A 585 -22.61 -22.26 -3.12
CA TYR A 585 -22.33 -21.61 -4.38
C TYR A 585 -21.03 -22.11 -5.02
N ALA A 586 -20.95 -21.94 -6.32
CA ALA A 586 -19.74 -22.09 -7.09
C ALA A 586 -19.67 -20.93 -8.09
N SER A 587 -18.53 -20.26 -8.16
CA SER A 587 -18.35 -19.09 -9.02
C SER A 587 -17.04 -19.13 -9.79
N TYR A 588 -17.06 -18.50 -10.95
CA TYR A 588 -15.90 -18.13 -11.75
C TYR A 588 -15.98 -16.63 -12.03
N SER A 589 -14.90 -15.92 -11.81
CA SER A 589 -14.83 -14.47 -12.05
C SER A 589 -13.46 -14.09 -12.59
N GLU A 590 -13.44 -13.09 -13.45
CA GLU A 590 -12.23 -12.46 -13.97
C GLU A 590 -12.13 -11.02 -13.46
N GLY A 591 -10.90 -10.51 -13.45
CA GLY A 591 -10.58 -9.12 -13.10
C GLY A 591 -9.34 -8.68 -13.84
N PHE A 592 -9.12 -7.37 -13.89
CA PHE A 592 -7.90 -6.80 -14.41
C PHE A 592 -7.48 -5.56 -13.61
N LYS A 593 -6.21 -5.24 -13.72
CA LYS A 593 -5.63 -4.01 -13.21
C LYS A 593 -4.94 -3.31 -14.38
N SER A 594 -5.25 -2.05 -14.55
CA SER A 594 -4.74 -1.27 -15.68
C SER A 594 -3.21 -1.13 -15.61
N GLY A 595 -2.58 -1.17 -16.76
CA GLY A 595 -1.23 -0.73 -16.99
C GLY A 595 -1.08 0.78 -16.84
N GLY A 596 0.11 1.30 -17.04
CA GLY A 596 0.39 2.72 -16.89
C GLY A 596 1.86 3.06 -17.13
N PHE A 597 2.25 4.20 -16.59
CA PHE A 597 3.59 4.73 -16.76
C PHE A 597 4.30 4.88 -15.41
N ASN A 598 5.58 4.54 -15.39
CA ASN A 598 6.41 4.74 -14.21
C ASN A 598 6.68 6.23 -13.98
N ALA A 599 6.59 6.68 -12.73
CA ALA A 599 6.91 8.06 -12.37
C ALA A 599 8.41 8.40 -12.47
N VAL A 600 9.25 7.41 -12.70
CA VAL A 600 10.69 7.54 -12.93
C VAL A 600 11.09 6.54 -14.02
N ASP A 601 11.67 7.01 -15.09
CA ASP A 601 12.29 6.16 -16.11
C ASP A 601 13.68 5.76 -15.64
N ASP A 602 13.81 4.53 -15.16
CA ASP A 602 15.04 4.01 -14.57
C ASP A 602 15.78 3.06 -15.52
N GLN A 603 15.26 2.80 -16.69
CA GLN A 603 15.88 1.80 -17.56
C GLN A 603 16.50 2.40 -18.80
N ASN A 604 17.74 2.01 -19.02
CA ASN A 604 18.58 2.31 -20.16
C ASN A 604 17.90 3.01 -21.36
N PRO A 605 18.05 4.32 -21.51
CA PRO A 605 17.43 5.05 -22.59
C PRO A 605 17.92 4.53 -23.95
N VAL A 606 17.07 4.56 -24.93
CA VAL A 606 17.44 4.24 -26.30
C VAL A 606 18.18 5.45 -26.87
N PHE A 607 19.47 5.32 -27.05
CA PHE A 607 20.29 6.33 -27.67
C PHE A 607 20.11 6.33 -29.20
N SER A 608 20.21 7.50 -29.82
CA SER A 608 20.25 7.60 -31.28
C SER A 608 21.44 6.82 -31.85
N PRO A 609 21.20 5.85 -32.76
CA PRO A 609 22.27 5.03 -33.30
C PRO A 609 23.17 5.78 -34.31
N VAL A 610 22.79 6.99 -34.70
CA VAL A 610 23.49 7.79 -35.73
C VAL A 610 23.58 9.24 -35.28
N ALA A 611 24.77 9.83 -35.34
CA ALA A 611 24.95 11.25 -35.09
C ALA A 611 24.16 12.12 -36.09
N THR A 612 23.37 13.03 -35.58
CA THR A 612 22.61 14.00 -36.37
C THR A 612 23.07 15.42 -36.03
N ALA A 613 22.57 16.42 -36.73
CA ALA A 613 22.86 17.82 -36.42
C ALA A 613 22.29 18.23 -35.05
N GLU A 614 21.20 17.58 -34.62
CA GLU A 614 20.55 17.77 -33.33
C GLU A 614 21.18 16.89 -32.23
N CYS A 615 21.84 15.78 -32.63
CA CYS A 615 22.52 14.86 -31.75
C CYS A 615 23.92 14.48 -32.24
N PRO A 616 24.87 15.39 -32.16
CA PRO A 616 26.21 15.20 -32.79
C PRO A 616 27.06 14.14 -32.11
N LEU A 617 26.74 13.74 -30.88
CA LEU A 617 27.53 12.76 -30.13
C LEU A 617 26.90 11.37 -30.05
N GLN A 618 25.78 11.13 -30.77
CA GLN A 618 25.01 9.86 -30.67
C GLN A 618 24.52 9.55 -29.24
N ALA A 619 24.31 10.58 -28.44
CA ALA A 619 23.95 10.43 -27.05
C ALA A 619 22.56 10.97 -26.72
N CYS A 620 21.82 11.37 -27.74
CA CYS A 620 20.46 11.84 -27.60
C CYS A 620 19.52 10.68 -27.51
N ARG A 621 18.58 10.80 -26.63
CA ARG A 621 17.51 9.88 -26.47
C ARG A 621 16.45 10.09 -27.51
N THR A 622 15.95 9.00 -28.04
CA THR A 622 14.91 9.02 -29.07
C THR A 622 13.61 8.41 -28.57
N GLN A 623 13.65 7.73 -27.43
CA GLN A 623 12.50 7.04 -26.85
C GLN A 623 12.69 6.90 -25.34
N PRO A 624 11.61 6.75 -24.57
CA PRO A 624 11.66 6.34 -23.18
C PRO A 624 12.48 5.06 -22.99
N GLY A 625 13.07 4.89 -21.82
CA GLY A 625 13.77 3.66 -21.46
C GLY A 625 12.81 2.49 -21.34
N LEU A 626 13.35 1.28 -21.40
CA LEU A 626 12.56 0.07 -21.09
C LEU A 626 12.03 0.17 -19.66
N GLY A 627 10.74 -0.13 -19.49
CA GLY A 627 10.07 -0.08 -18.18
C GLY A 627 9.44 1.28 -17.87
N PHE A 628 9.44 2.22 -18.79
CA PHE A 628 8.67 3.46 -18.62
C PHE A 628 7.16 3.15 -18.66
N GLU A 629 6.69 2.37 -19.61
CA GLU A 629 5.34 1.85 -19.71
C GLU A 629 5.29 0.41 -19.17
N TYR A 630 4.20 0.04 -18.49
CA TYR A 630 3.90 -1.32 -18.08
C TYR A 630 2.47 -1.70 -18.47
N ASP A 631 2.28 -2.98 -18.79
CA ASP A 631 1.03 -3.54 -19.31
C ASP A 631 0.01 -3.86 -18.21
N ASP A 632 -1.23 -4.18 -18.63
CA ASP A 632 -2.29 -4.63 -17.76
C ASP A 632 -1.92 -5.96 -17.09
N GLU A 633 -2.43 -6.15 -15.88
CA GLU A 633 -2.40 -7.40 -15.13
C GLU A 633 -3.80 -8.00 -15.16
N THR A 634 -3.92 -9.31 -15.38
CA THR A 634 -5.20 -10.02 -15.39
C THR A 634 -5.24 -11.14 -14.36
N ALA A 635 -6.45 -11.48 -13.91
CA ALA A 635 -6.64 -12.58 -12.99
C ALA A 635 -7.97 -13.28 -13.25
N TRP A 636 -7.99 -14.59 -12.97
CA TRP A 636 -9.23 -15.34 -12.82
C TRP A 636 -9.26 -16.07 -11.49
N SER A 637 -10.47 -16.31 -10.99
CA SER A 637 -10.67 -17.06 -9.74
C SER A 637 -11.85 -18.00 -9.88
N PHE A 638 -11.67 -19.23 -9.39
CA PHE A 638 -12.72 -20.19 -9.15
C PHE A 638 -12.94 -20.36 -7.65
N GLU A 639 -14.19 -20.25 -7.19
CA GLU A 639 -14.53 -20.35 -5.78
C GLU A 639 -15.71 -21.31 -5.58
N ILE A 640 -15.64 -22.13 -4.53
CA ILE A 640 -16.76 -22.92 -4.00
C ILE A 640 -16.93 -22.56 -2.54
N GLY A 641 -18.17 -22.27 -2.13
CA GLY A 641 -18.42 -21.91 -0.75
C GLY A 641 -19.80 -22.30 -0.27
N GLY A 642 -20.00 -22.07 1.02
CA GLY A 642 -21.28 -22.26 1.69
C GLY A 642 -21.48 -21.26 2.82
N LYS A 643 -22.74 -20.87 3.01
CA LYS A 643 -23.21 -19.99 4.08
C LYS A 643 -24.35 -20.65 4.82
N HIS A 644 -24.22 -20.79 6.11
CA HIS A 644 -25.11 -21.61 6.92
C HIS A 644 -25.47 -20.92 8.22
N THR A 645 -26.75 -20.98 8.54
CA THR A 645 -27.31 -20.56 9.81
C THR A 645 -27.83 -21.80 10.55
N PHE A 646 -27.47 -21.94 11.80
CA PHE A 646 -27.81 -23.07 12.65
C PHE A 646 -28.40 -22.60 13.97
N LEU A 647 -29.07 -23.54 14.71
CA LEU A 647 -29.52 -23.34 16.07
C LEU A 647 -30.49 -22.17 16.20
N ASP A 648 -31.46 -22.06 15.29
CA ASP A 648 -32.47 -20.99 15.24
C ASP A 648 -31.82 -19.59 15.20
N GLY A 649 -30.81 -19.39 14.32
CA GLY A 649 -30.13 -18.11 14.12
C GLY A 649 -29.00 -17.81 15.10
N ARG A 650 -28.68 -18.70 16.06
CA ARG A 650 -27.65 -18.46 17.06
C ARG A 650 -26.22 -18.76 16.58
N MET A 651 -26.07 -19.51 15.52
CA MET A 651 -24.77 -19.85 14.95
C MET A 651 -24.77 -19.63 13.46
N ARG A 652 -23.79 -18.89 12.97
CA ARG A 652 -23.54 -18.64 11.55
C ARG A 652 -22.16 -19.18 11.20
N VAL A 653 -22.04 -19.88 10.07
CA VAL A 653 -20.79 -20.44 9.56
C VAL A 653 -20.75 -20.21 8.05
N ASN A 654 -19.77 -19.44 7.59
CA ASN A 654 -19.48 -19.21 6.20
C ASN A 654 -18.11 -19.77 5.88
N TRP A 655 -17.98 -20.46 4.77
CA TRP A 655 -16.71 -21.04 4.36
C TRP A 655 -16.57 -20.99 2.83
N ASN A 656 -15.37 -20.92 2.35
CA ASN A 656 -15.06 -21.06 0.93
C ASN A 656 -13.67 -21.65 0.71
N TYR A 657 -13.51 -22.30 -0.44
CA TYR A 657 -12.26 -22.68 -1.05
C TYR A 657 -12.12 -21.92 -2.36
N TYR A 658 -10.95 -21.38 -2.62
CA TYR A 658 -10.64 -20.62 -3.83
C TYR A 658 -9.37 -21.14 -4.50
N ASN A 659 -9.32 -20.95 -5.83
CA ASN A 659 -8.13 -21.13 -6.66
C ASN A 659 -8.11 -19.99 -7.67
N SER A 660 -7.01 -19.27 -7.74
CA SER A 660 -6.85 -18.07 -8.56
C SER A 660 -5.51 -18.09 -9.27
N GLU A 661 -5.48 -17.53 -10.48
CA GLU A 661 -4.27 -17.34 -11.25
C GLU A 661 -4.19 -15.86 -11.67
N TYR A 662 -3.00 -15.31 -11.57
CA TYR A 662 -2.65 -13.94 -11.94
C TYR A 662 -1.60 -14.01 -13.04
N GLU A 663 -1.87 -13.35 -14.16
CA GLU A 663 -0.99 -13.28 -15.33
C GLU A 663 -0.50 -11.85 -15.54
N ASP A 664 0.72 -11.72 -16.07
CA ASP A 664 1.37 -10.43 -16.32
C ASP A 664 1.40 -9.53 -15.08
N GLN A 665 1.62 -10.15 -13.92
CA GLN A 665 1.58 -9.47 -12.62
C GLN A 665 2.56 -8.29 -12.60
N GLN A 666 2.04 -7.13 -12.24
CA GLN A 666 2.80 -5.91 -12.08
C GLN A 666 3.58 -5.96 -10.78
N VAL A 667 4.89 -6.01 -10.86
CA VAL A 667 5.79 -6.11 -9.72
C VAL A 667 6.63 -4.84 -9.63
N SER A 668 6.70 -4.25 -8.45
CA SER A 668 7.56 -3.12 -8.16
C SER A 668 8.91 -3.60 -7.65
N THR A 669 9.98 -3.19 -8.32
CA THR A 669 11.36 -3.52 -7.95
C THR A 669 12.13 -2.23 -7.66
N PHE A 670 12.95 -2.24 -6.62
CA PHE A 670 13.83 -1.11 -6.31
C PHE A 670 15.06 -1.16 -7.21
N VAL A 671 15.22 -0.16 -8.07
CA VAL A 671 16.34 -0.03 -9.03
C VAL A 671 16.96 1.35 -8.88
N GLY A 672 18.28 1.42 -8.76
CA GLY A 672 18.98 2.69 -8.54
C GLY A 672 18.53 3.36 -7.23
N LEU A 673 17.83 4.46 -7.31
CA LEU A 673 17.21 5.19 -6.19
C LEU A 673 15.69 5.38 -6.40
N GLY A 674 15.03 4.44 -7.09
CA GLY A 674 13.62 4.49 -7.41
C GLY A 674 12.95 3.12 -7.43
N PHE A 675 11.63 3.11 -7.48
CA PHE A 675 10.83 1.91 -7.67
C PHE A 675 10.27 1.88 -9.09
N VAL A 676 10.51 0.79 -9.81
CA VAL A 676 10.03 0.56 -11.18
C VAL A 676 9.03 -0.57 -11.20
N VAL A 677 7.92 -0.36 -11.87
CA VAL A 677 6.90 -1.39 -12.11
C VAL A 677 7.18 -2.06 -13.45
N THR A 678 7.17 -3.38 -13.45
CA THR A 678 7.28 -4.20 -14.66
C THR A 678 6.31 -5.37 -14.59
N ASN A 679 5.85 -5.88 -15.73
CA ASN A 679 5.07 -7.12 -15.81
C ASN A 679 6.06 -8.29 -15.83
N ALA A 680 6.29 -8.90 -14.69
CA ALA A 680 7.39 -9.84 -14.52
C ALA A 680 6.99 -11.22 -14.01
N ALA A 681 5.77 -11.39 -13.48
CA ALA A 681 5.40 -12.61 -12.78
C ALA A 681 4.03 -13.15 -13.22
N SER A 682 3.87 -14.45 -13.11
CA SER A 682 2.56 -15.09 -12.95
C SER A 682 2.50 -15.78 -11.59
N THR A 683 1.31 -15.86 -11.00
CA THR A 683 1.14 -16.43 -9.66
C THR A 683 -0.10 -17.30 -9.60
N GLU A 684 0.03 -18.50 -9.04
CA GLU A 684 -1.08 -19.38 -8.72
C GLU A 684 -1.31 -19.39 -7.22
N ILE A 685 -2.55 -19.18 -6.78
CA ILE A 685 -2.90 -19.11 -5.35
C ILE A 685 -4.15 -19.93 -5.08
N GLN A 686 -4.10 -20.74 -4.05
CA GLN A 686 -5.26 -21.45 -3.53
C GLN A 686 -5.36 -21.31 -2.02
N GLY A 687 -6.56 -21.47 -1.48
CA GLY A 687 -6.73 -21.40 -0.04
C GLY A 687 -8.15 -21.70 0.41
N PHE A 688 -8.28 -21.70 1.72
CA PHE A 688 -9.55 -21.93 2.42
C PHE A 688 -9.81 -20.78 3.40
N GLU A 689 -11.06 -20.35 3.48
CA GLU A 689 -11.51 -19.32 4.41
C GLU A 689 -12.73 -19.79 5.19
N LEU A 690 -12.80 -19.38 6.46
CA LEU A 690 -13.89 -19.70 7.38
C LEU A 690 -14.17 -18.50 8.28
N ASP A 691 -15.44 -18.08 8.30
CA ASP A 691 -15.96 -17.08 9.23
C ASP A 691 -17.11 -17.72 10.03
N ALA A 692 -17.04 -17.67 11.36
CA ALA A 692 -18.08 -18.22 12.22
C ALA A 692 -18.41 -17.28 13.39
N ALA A 693 -19.68 -17.16 13.71
CA ALA A 693 -20.18 -16.44 14.89
C ALA A 693 -21.15 -17.34 15.65
N PHE A 694 -21.02 -17.36 16.98
CA PHE A 694 -21.87 -18.22 17.82
C PHE A 694 -22.30 -17.49 19.10
N GLN A 695 -23.60 -17.24 19.23
CA GLN A 695 -24.23 -16.81 20.47
C GLN A 695 -24.43 -18.03 21.40
N VAL A 696 -23.42 -18.30 22.22
CA VAL A 696 -23.37 -19.49 23.10
C VAL A 696 -24.48 -19.42 24.17
N THR A 697 -24.60 -18.23 24.80
CA THR A 697 -25.64 -17.88 25.76
C THR A 697 -26.09 -16.46 25.51
N GLU A 698 -27.11 -15.96 26.18
CA GLU A 698 -27.51 -14.52 26.15
C GLU A 698 -26.36 -13.57 26.51
N LYS A 699 -25.32 -14.06 27.18
CA LYS A 699 -24.21 -13.28 27.70
C LYS A 699 -22.87 -13.52 27.00
N LEU A 700 -22.72 -14.63 26.29
CA LEU A 700 -21.46 -15.04 25.70
C LEU A 700 -21.62 -15.25 24.19
N ARG A 701 -20.90 -14.46 23.44
CA ARG A 701 -20.72 -14.58 21.98
C ARG A 701 -19.27 -14.94 21.67
N LEU A 702 -19.08 -15.85 20.73
CA LEU A 702 -17.77 -16.22 20.16
C LEU A 702 -17.77 -15.90 18.67
N ASN A 703 -16.63 -15.43 18.18
CA ASN A 703 -16.36 -15.22 16.76
C ASN A 703 -15.05 -15.95 16.41
N LEU A 704 -14.98 -16.48 15.20
CA LEU A 704 -13.79 -17.14 14.65
C LEU A 704 -13.67 -16.77 13.18
N ALA A 705 -12.50 -16.35 12.77
CA ALA A 705 -12.15 -16.17 11.38
C ALA A 705 -10.81 -16.85 11.10
N LEU A 706 -10.72 -17.62 10.02
CA LEU A 706 -9.52 -18.36 9.61
C LEU A 706 -9.33 -18.24 8.12
N GLY A 707 -8.09 -18.07 7.69
CA GLY A 707 -7.72 -18.10 6.29
C GLY A 707 -6.41 -18.85 6.06
N THR A 708 -6.32 -19.49 4.89
CA THR A 708 -5.07 -20.06 4.39
C THR A 708 -4.73 -19.47 3.04
N VAL A 709 -3.45 -19.35 2.75
CA VAL A 709 -2.89 -18.97 1.46
C VAL A 709 -1.79 -19.96 1.12
N ASP A 710 -1.93 -20.64 -0.01
CA ASP A 710 -0.90 -21.48 -0.60
C ASP A 710 -0.67 -20.95 -2.01
N GLY A 711 0.43 -20.22 -2.21
CA GLY A 711 0.72 -19.52 -3.44
C GLY A 711 2.14 -19.76 -3.94
N GLU A 712 2.29 -19.85 -5.27
CA GLU A 712 3.56 -20.10 -5.95
C GLU A 712 3.68 -19.20 -7.19
N TYR A 713 4.87 -18.68 -7.44
CA TYR A 713 5.16 -18.00 -8.69
C TYR A 713 5.22 -19.03 -9.83
N GLY A 714 4.35 -18.93 -10.81
CA GLY A 714 4.41 -19.72 -12.05
C GLY A 714 5.64 -19.35 -12.88
N THR A 715 5.79 -18.06 -13.18
CA THR A 715 6.99 -17.49 -13.83
C THR A 715 7.40 -16.21 -13.09
N PHE A 716 8.68 -16.09 -12.75
CA PHE A 716 9.26 -14.85 -12.22
C PHE A 716 10.78 -14.86 -12.42
N GLU A 717 11.22 -14.55 -13.63
CA GLU A 717 12.64 -14.62 -14.03
C GLU A 717 13.43 -13.34 -13.74
N GLY A 718 12.73 -12.26 -13.39
CA GLY A 718 13.28 -10.91 -13.22
C GLY A 718 13.27 -10.40 -11.81
N ALA A 719 13.11 -11.26 -10.81
CA ALA A 719 13.01 -10.86 -9.42
C ALA A 719 14.28 -10.14 -8.92
N GLY A 720 14.11 -9.19 -8.00
CA GLY A 720 15.21 -8.55 -7.29
C GLY A 720 16.08 -9.59 -6.58
N CYS A 721 17.38 -9.37 -6.54
CA CYS A 721 18.28 -10.20 -5.76
C CYS A 721 18.26 -9.76 -4.29
N THR A 722 18.43 -10.71 -3.37
CA THR A 722 18.56 -10.40 -1.94
C THR A 722 19.78 -9.53 -1.67
N ALA A 723 19.75 -8.74 -0.60
CA ALA A 723 20.86 -7.86 -0.24
C ALA A 723 22.19 -8.62 -0.10
N GLN A 724 22.16 -9.84 0.42
CA GLN A 724 23.35 -10.68 0.49
C GLN A 724 23.85 -11.07 -0.90
N GLN A 725 22.98 -11.51 -1.80
CA GLN A 725 23.37 -11.84 -3.17
C GLN A 725 23.97 -10.63 -3.90
N GLN A 726 23.37 -9.46 -3.74
CA GLN A 726 23.88 -8.20 -4.30
C GLN A 726 25.27 -7.86 -3.76
N ALA A 727 25.46 -7.97 -2.44
CA ALA A 727 26.75 -7.72 -1.82
C ALA A 727 27.84 -8.70 -2.33
N GLU A 728 27.52 -9.98 -2.49
CA GLU A 728 28.44 -10.98 -3.03
C GLU A 728 28.77 -10.75 -4.52
N LEU A 729 27.78 -10.37 -5.34
CA LEU A 729 28.04 -9.98 -6.74
C LEU A 729 28.92 -8.72 -6.85
N GLN A 730 28.66 -7.73 -6.03
CA GLN A 730 29.52 -6.54 -5.96
C GLN A 730 30.96 -6.91 -5.59
N ALA A 731 31.11 -7.84 -4.67
CA ALA A 731 32.40 -8.38 -4.29
C ALA A 731 33.13 -9.01 -5.45
N LEU A 732 32.45 -9.87 -6.20
CA LEU A 732 33.01 -10.50 -7.40
C LEU A 732 33.38 -9.45 -8.46
N ASN A 733 32.57 -8.44 -8.63
CA ASN A 733 32.81 -7.34 -9.54
C ASN A 733 34.10 -6.58 -9.19
N ILE A 734 34.29 -6.23 -7.91
CA ILE A 734 35.50 -5.56 -7.43
C ILE A 734 36.74 -6.44 -7.62
N LEU A 735 36.67 -7.72 -7.22
CA LEU A 735 37.81 -8.65 -7.29
C LEU A 735 38.21 -8.99 -8.74
N SER A 736 37.29 -9.01 -9.66
CA SER A 736 37.57 -9.27 -11.08
C SER A 736 38.04 -8.03 -11.84
N GLY A 737 37.99 -6.86 -11.22
CA GLY A 737 38.29 -5.59 -11.89
C GLY A 737 37.21 -5.16 -12.87
N GLY A 738 35.98 -5.62 -12.66
CA GLY A 738 34.80 -5.42 -13.49
C GLY A 738 34.29 -6.74 -14.07
N LEU A 739 33.00 -7.07 -13.83
CA LEU A 739 32.37 -8.24 -14.44
C LEU A 739 32.09 -7.97 -15.92
N THR A 740 32.32 -9.00 -16.72
CA THR A 740 31.99 -9.04 -18.16
C THR A 740 31.22 -10.33 -18.43
N PRO A 741 30.50 -10.46 -19.56
CA PRO A 741 29.86 -11.71 -19.94
C PRO A 741 30.80 -12.94 -20.03
N ASN A 742 32.11 -12.66 -20.17
CA ASN A 742 33.13 -13.71 -20.26
C ASN A 742 33.87 -13.92 -18.90
N SER A 743 33.44 -13.27 -17.82
CA SER A 743 34.02 -13.52 -16.50
C SER A 743 33.76 -14.96 -16.05
N PRO A 744 34.71 -15.60 -15.32
CA PRO A 744 34.56 -16.99 -14.88
C PRO A 744 33.32 -17.23 -14.02
N GLN A 745 32.89 -16.22 -13.31
CA GLN A 745 31.68 -16.25 -12.47
C GLN A 745 30.95 -14.91 -12.64
N THR A 746 29.67 -14.99 -12.92
CA THR A 746 28.77 -13.84 -13.09
C THR A 746 27.50 -14.01 -12.28
N SER A 747 27.48 -14.99 -11.37
CA SER A 747 26.36 -15.29 -10.49
C SER A 747 26.81 -15.77 -9.14
N VAL A 748 25.97 -15.59 -8.13
CA VAL A 748 26.11 -16.07 -6.77
C VAL A 748 24.88 -16.86 -6.36
N THR A 749 25.04 -17.81 -5.45
CA THR A 749 23.94 -18.61 -4.93
C THR A 749 23.91 -18.50 -3.40
N VAL A 750 22.84 -17.99 -2.87
CA VAL A 750 22.57 -17.87 -1.43
C VAL A 750 21.26 -18.58 -1.14
N ASP A 751 21.23 -19.40 -0.10
CA ASP A 751 20.03 -20.16 0.33
C ASP A 751 19.36 -20.94 -0.81
N GLY A 752 20.19 -21.48 -1.73
CA GLY A 752 19.73 -22.29 -2.86
C GLY A 752 19.19 -21.48 -4.04
N ARG A 753 19.12 -20.15 -3.95
CA ARG A 753 18.67 -19.23 -4.99
C ARG A 753 19.85 -18.54 -5.64
N THR A 754 19.81 -18.42 -6.97
CA THR A 754 20.91 -17.88 -7.77
C THR A 754 20.55 -16.50 -8.32
N CYS A 755 21.32 -15.51 -7.94
CA CYS A 755 21.31 -14.18 -8.53
C CYS A 755 22.41 -14.06 -9.59
N SER A 756 22.10 -13.48 -10.71
CA SER A 756 23.00 -13.35 -11.87
C SER A 756 23.12 -11.89 -12.29
N GLN A 757 24.34 -11.48 -12.60
CA GLN A 757 24.61 -10.20 -13.24
C GLN A 757 24.01 -10.21 -14.65
N ARG A 758 23.22 -9.20 -14.95
CA ARG A 758 22.72 -8.94 -16.31
C ARG A 758 23.72 -8.09 -17.09
N PHE A 759 23.72 -8.24 -18.41
CA PHE A 759 24.56 -7.49 -19.31
C PHE A 759 23.78 -6.98 -20.50
N LEU A 760 24.04 -5.75 -20.89
CA LEU A 760 23.59 -5.21 -22.17
C LEU A 760 24.25 -5.95 -23.34
N GLY A 761 23.72 -5.81 -24.54
CA GLY A 761 24.26 -6.42 -25.74
C GLY A 761 25.71 -6.01 -26.07
N ASN A 762 26.18 -4.90 -25.53
CA ASN A 762 27.57 -4.45 -25.62
C ASN A 762 28.47 -5.01 -24.49
N GLY A 763 27.92 -5.84 -23.56
CA GLY A 763 28.63 -6.46 -22.46
C GLY A 763 28.83 -5.58 -21.22
N VAL A 764 28.16 -4.45 -21.15
CA VAL A 764 28.14 -3.61 -19.94
C VAL A 764 27.16 -4.22 -18.93
N PRO A 765 27.48 -4.30 -17.62
CA PRO A 765 26.53 -4.70 -16.58
C PRO A 765 25.27 -3.81 -16.59
N SER A 766 24.10 -4.42 -16.50
CA SER A 766 22.78 -3.73 -16.52
C SER A 766 21.91 -4.11 -15.35
N GLY A 767 22.48 -4.37 -14.19
CA GLY A 767 21.76 -4.82 -13.00
C GLY A 767 21.90 -6.31 -12.74
N GLU A 768 21.26 -6.79 -11.73
CA GLU A 768 21.20 -8.18 -11.30
C GLU A 768 19.77 -8.67 -11.16
N ALA A 769 19.56 -9.98 -11.32
CA ALA A 769 18.27 -10.61 -11.08
C ALA A 769 18.38 -12.07 -10.65
N GLN A 770 17.37 -12.53 -9.92
CA GLN A 770 17.15 -13.94 -9.60
C GLN A 770 15.90 -14.48 -10.29
N ASN A 771 15.79 -15.81 -10.36
CA ASN A 771 14.60 -16.50 -10.84
C ASN A 771 13.86 -17.11 -9.65
N LEU A 772 12.63 -16.66 -9.41
CA LEU A 772 11.73 -17.16 -8.37
C LEU A 772 10.62 -18.06 -8.93
N SER A 773 10.66 -18.47 -10.19
CA SER A 773 9.67 -19.40 -10.77
C SER A 773 9.64 -20.71 -9.99
N GLY A 774 8.45 -21.16 -9.60
CA GLY A 774 8.26 -22.36 -8.78
C GLY A 774 8.59 -22.15 -7.30
N VAL A 775 8.69 -20.92 -6.83
CA VAL A 775 8.94 -20.58 -5.42
C VAL A 775 7.65 -20.03 -4.78
N ALA A 776 7.40 -20.37 -3.52
CA ALA A 776 6.26 -19.82 -2.77
C ALA A 776 6.32 -18.30 -2.70
N ILE A 777 5.17 -17.62 -2.79
CA ILE A 777 5.07 -16.14 -2.82
C ILE A 777 5.46 -15.44 -1.52
N GLY A 778 5.76 -16.20 -0.47
CA GLY A 778 6.18 -15.63 0.81
C GLY A 778 5.07 -15.03 1.66
N ALA A 779 3.81 -15.19 1.28
CA ALA A 779 2.66 -14.79 2.11
C ALA A 779 2.50 -15.70 3.34
N ALA A 780 1.87 -15.20 4.39
CA ALA A 780 1.54 -16.01 5.57
C ALA A 780 0.63 -17.18 5.17
N GLU A 781 1.04 -18.44 5.46
CA GLU A 781 0.23 -19.62 5.13
C GLU A 781 -1.09 -19.66 5.92
N TRP A 782 -1.10 -19.11 7.13
CA TRP A 782 -2.27 -19.07 8.02
C TRP A 782 -2.43 -17.70 8.64
N SER A 783 -3.66 -17.23 8.65
CA SER A 783 -4.05 -16.04 9.42
C SER A 783 -5.44 -16.22 10.01
N GLY A 784 -5.74 -15.49 11.08
CA GLY A 784 -7.08 -15.55 11.63
C GLY A 784 -7.25 -14.79 12.93
N SER A 785 -8.48 -14.82 13.41
CA SER A 785 -8.86 -14.17 14.66
C SER A 785 -9.83 -15.07 15.47
N PHE A 786 -9.74 -14.98 16.78
CA PHE A 786 -10.71 -15.53 17.72
C PHE A 786 -11.16 -14.43 18.67
N GLY A 787 -12.48 -14.20 18.76
CA GLY A 787 -13.10 -13.23 19.64
C GLY A 787 -14.03 -13.87 20.65
N ALA A 788 -14.04 -13.38 21.88
CA ALA A 788 -14.98 -13.74 22.93
C ALA A 788 -15.53 -12.49 23.61
N GLN A 789 -16.83 -12.28 23.50
CA GLN A 789 -17.55 -11.17 24.12
C GLN A 789 -18.46 -11.68 25.23
N TYR A 790 -18.29 -11.15 26.44
CA TYR A 790 -19.13 -11.46 27.58
C TYR A 790 -19.82 -10.20 28.14
N MET A 791 -21.12 -10.27 28.28
CA MET A 791 -21.97 -9.19 28.80
C MET A 791 -22.73 -9.62 30.02
N GLN A 792 -22.72 -8.82 31.08
CA GLN A 792 -23.40 -9.12 32.34
C GLN A 792 -24.13 -7.88 32.86
N PRO A 793 -25.47 -7.92 33.04
CA PRO A 793 -26.17 -6.87 33.75
C PRO A 793 -25.71 -6.72 35.18
N VAL A 794 -25.41 -5.48 35.59
CA VAL A 794 -25.01 -5.11 36.99
C VAL A 794 -25.84 -3.91 37.41
N GLY A 795 -26.97 -4.16 38.08
CA GLY A 795 -27.96 -3.12 38.42
C GLY A 795 -28.61 -2.54 37.12
N SER A 796 -28.52 -1.25 36.94
CA SER A 796 -29.00 -0.55 35.74
C SER A 796 -27.93 -0.42 34.66
N MET A 797 -26.74 -1.03 34.85
CA MET A 797 -25.62 -0.95 33.94
C MET A 797 -25.34 -2.34 33.33
N MET A 798 -24.63 -2.36 32.23
CA MET A 798 -24.09 -3.54 31.60
C MET A 798 -22.57 -3.56 31.79
N TRP A 799 -22.03 -4.55 32.44
CA TRP A 799 -20.62 -4.87 32.41
C TRP A 799 -20.32 -5.71 31.17
N PHE A 800 -19.30 -5.32 30.43
CA PHE A 800 -18.83 -6.09 29.27
C PHE A 800 -17.33 -6.35 29.38
N THR A 801 -16.92 -7.46 28.79
CA THR A 801 -15.51 -7.82 28.61
C THR A 801 -15.37 -8.51 27.25
N GLU A 802 -14.37 -8.09 26.49
CA GLU A 802 -14.08 -8.62 25.17
C GLU A 802 -12.60 -8.99 25.08
N LEU A 803 -12.33 -10.15 24.55
CA LEU A 803 -11.00 -10.69 24.26
C LEU A 803 -10.93 -11.00 22.78
N ASP A 804 -9.92 -10.47 22.10
CA ASP A 804 -9.59 -10.86 20.74
C ASP A 804 -8.16 -11.37 20.69
N VAL A 805 -7.95 -12.46 19.99
CA VAL A 805 -6.65 -13.03 19.68
C VAL A 805 -6.54 -13.13 18.18
N ASN A 806 -5.64 -12.35 17.61
CA ASN A 806 -5.34 -12.38 16.18
C ASN A 806 -3.99 -13.08 16.00
N PHE A 807 -3.86 -13.92 14.99
CA PHE A 807 -2.65 -14.66 14.72
C PHE A 807 -2.33 -14.67 13.24
N THR A 808 -1.04 -14.63 12.93
CA THR A 808 -0.50 -14.68 11.58
C THR A 808 0.74 -15.55 11.58
N ASP A 809 0.89 -16.42 10.60
CA ASP A 809 2.10 -17.23 10.41
C ASP A 809 3.26 -16.37 9.93
N ASP A 810 4.46 -16.91 9.83
CA ASP A 810 5.60 -16.19 9.29
C ASP A 810 5.40 -15.85 7.81
N TYR A 811 5.95 -14.70 7.40
CA TYR A 811 5.87 -14.23 6.03
C TYR A 811 7.09 -13.37 5.66
N PHE A 812 7.40 -13.33 4.38
CA PHE A 812 8.41 -12.42 3.84
C PHE A 812 7.82 -11.01 3.68
N MET A 813 8.57 -10.00 4.09
CA MET A 813 8.17 -8.60 3.98
C MET A 813 8.59 -7.96 2.65
N THR A 814 9.44 -8.64 1.89
CA THR A 814 10.02 -8.17 0.62
C THR A 814 9.77 -9.16 -0.51
N GLY A 815 9.59 -8.65 -1.73
CA GLY A 815 9.30 -9.47 -2.90
C GLY A 815 10.48 -10.26 -3.46
N ASP A 816 11.70 -9.97 -3.01
CA ASP A 816 12.92 -10.73 -3.32
C ASP A 816 13.11 -11.96 -2.41
N LEU A 817 12.22 -12.11 -1.43
CA LEU A 817 12.19 -13.19 -0.44
C LEU A 817 13.50 -13.30 0.36
N ASP A 818 14.08 -12.17 0.77
CA ASP A 818 15.28 -12.19 1.59
C ASP A 818 15.00 -12.83 2.95
N GLY A 819 15.84 -13.81 3.35
CA GLY A 819 15.68 -14.53 4.60
C GLY A 819 15.86 -13.68 5.87
N ILE A 820 16.47 -12.49 5.74
CA ILE A 820 16.60 -11.51 6.82
C ILE A 820 15.28 -10.76 7.04
N ASP A 821 14.50 -10.59 5.98
CA ASP A 821 13.26 -9.83 5.98
C ASP A 821 12.02 -10.70 6.21
N VAL A 822 12.16 -11.71 7.04
CA VAL A 822 11.03 -12.54 7.50
C VAL A 822 10.45 -11.95 8.78
N GLN A 823 9.16 -11.64 8.76
CA GLN A 823 8.39 -11.42 9.98
C GLN A 823 8.04 -12.77 10.57
N PRO A 824 8.53 -13.13 11.77
CA PRO A 824 8.12 -14.36 12.43
C PRO A 824 6.63 -14.36 12.73
N GLY A 825 6.01 -15.53 12.72
CA GLY A 825 4.62 -15.69 13.11
C GLY A 825 4.35 -15.15 14.52
N PHE A 826 3.23 -14.45 14.71
CA PHE A 826 2.89 -13.75 15.94
C PHE A 826 1.42 -13.90 16.34
N GLU A 827 1.13 -13.56 17.60
CA GLU A 827 -0.21 -13.58 18.19
C GLU A 827 -0.45 -12.26 18.92
N LEU A 828 -1.45 -11.47 18.46
CA LEU A 828 -1.87 -10.23 19.09
C LEU A 828 -3.04 -10.50 20.01
N VAL A 829 -2.89 -10.16 21.28
CA VAL A 829 -3.96 -10.27 22.28
C VAL A 829 -4.48 -8.90 22.64
N ASN A 830 -5.77 -8.66 22.41
CA ASN A 830 -6.48 -7.43 22.74
C ASN A 830 -7.53 -7.73 23.81
N LEU A 831 -7.60 -6.88 24.83
CA LEU A 831 -8.55 -7.03 25.94
C LEU A 831 -9.24 -5.72 26.24
N ARG A 832 -10.54 -5.74 26.33
CA ARG A 832 -11.37 -4.59 26.69
C ARG A 832 -12.34 -4.97 27.81
N THR A 833 -12.55 -4.07 28.75
CA THR A 833 -13.57 -4.24 29.78
C THR A 833 -14.12 -2.89 30.21
N GLY A 834 -15.40 -2.84 30.50
CA GLY A 834 -16.03 -1.58 30.87
C GLY A 834 -17.44 -1.71 31.41
N LEU A 835 -18.02 -0.57 31.66
CA LEU A 835 -19.40 -0.40 32.08
C LEU A 835 -20.14 0.49 31.08
N ARG A 836 -21.32 0.06 30.66
CA ARG A 836 -22.23 0.84 29.81
C ARG A 836 -23.51 1.14 30.62
N GLY A 837 -23.84 2.41 30.74
CA GLY A 837 -25.14 2.88 31.24
C GLY A 837 -26.12 3.14 30.11
N GLU A 838 -27.21 3.86 30.40
CA GLU A 838 -28.22 4.22 29.40
C GLU A 838 -27.65 5.15 28.30
N ASN A 839 -26.86 6.13 28.72
CA ASN A 839 -26.35 7.20 27.86
C ASN A 839 -24.81 7.36 27.93
N TRP A 840 -24.10 6.47 28.60
CA TRP A 840 -22.66 6.59 28.78
C TRP A 840 -21.96 5.24 28.77
N MET A 841 -20.68 5.28 28.41
CA MET A 841 -19.76 4.15 28.48
C MET A 841 -18.45 4.60 29.10
N LEU A 842 -17.87 3.74 29.94
CA LEU A 842 -16.48 3.87 30.43
C LEU A 842 -15.78 2.53 30.19
N MET A 843 -14.66 2.55 29.48
CA MET A 843 -13.91 1.38 29.08
C MET A 843 -12.42 1.54 29.35
N VAL A 844 -11.76 0.49 29.78
CA VAL A 844 -10.30 0.34 29.79
C VAL A 844 -9.97 -0.73 28.77
N TYR A 845 -8.94 -0.49 27.97
CA TYR A 845 -8.52 -1.43 26.95
C TYR A 845 -7.00 -1.55 26.88
N GLY A 846 -6.56 -2.71 26.43
CA GLY A 846 -5.20 -2.99 26.04
C GLY A 846 -5.19 -3.62 24.66
N ARG A 847 -4.37 -3.12 23.77
CA ARG A 847 -4.08 -3.69 22.45
C ARG A 847 -2.66 -4.22 22.47
N ASN A 848 -2.45 -5.35 21.80
CA ASN A 848 -1.16 -6.03 21.81
C ASN A 848 -0.60 -6.13 23.24
N ILE A 849 -1.41 -6.68 24.18
CA ILE A 849 -1.03 -6.73 25.61
C ILE A 849 0.15 -7.66 25.88
N THR A 850 0.50 -8.49 24.93
CA THR A 850 1.68 -9.38 24.92
C THR A 850 2.95 -8.66 24.50
N ASP A 851 2.83 -7.43 23.99
CA ASP A 851 3.94 -6.60 23.51
C ASP A 851 4.76 -7.24 22.40
N GLU A 852 4.05 -7.89 21.46
CA GLU A 852 4.68 -8.47 20.27
C GLU A 852 5.21 -7.37 19.35
N LEU A 853 6.43 -7.57 18.89
CA LEU A 853 7.09 -6.63 17.98
C LEU A 853 6.85 -7.05 16.53
N ILE A 854 6.15 -6.21 15.80
CA ILE A 854 5.74 -6.49 14.43
C ILE A 854 6.42 -5.54 13.47
N ALA A 855 7.09 -6.09 12.48
CA ALA A 855 7.52 -5.36 11.31
C ALA A 855 6.39 -5.38 10.26
N THR A 856 6.03 -4.21 9.76
CA THR A 856 4.99 -4.06 8.74
C THR A 856 5.55 -4.06 7.32
N GLY A 857 6.87 -3.95 7.19
CA GLY A 857 7.59 -3.98 5.93
C GLY A 857 9.08 -3.88 6.16
N ALA A 858 9.86 -4.21 5.15
CA ALA A 858 11.30 -4.11 5.15
C ALA A 858 11.80 -3.68 3.77
N ALA A 859 13.03 -3.24 3.69
CA ALA A 859 13.74 -3.04 2.43
C ALA A 859 15.26 -2.94 2.66
N ASP A 860 16.00 -3.02 1.56
CA ASP A 860 17.42 -2.74 1.55
C ASP A 860 17.70 -1.25 1.81
N VAL A 861 18.74 -0.94 2.57
CA VAL A 861 19.21 0.43 2.73
C VAL A 861 19.84 0.90 1.42
N PRO A 862 19.36 1.97 0.81
CA PRO A 862 19.93 2.49 -0.43
C PRO A 862 21.44 2.70 -0.34
N LEU A 863 22.19 2.28 -1.34
CA LEU A 863 23.66 2.40 -1.44
C LEU A 863 24.46 1.66 -0.35
N ALA A 864 23.82 1.03 0.61
CA ALA A 864 24.47 0.28 1.70
C ALA A 864 24.18 -1.22 1.56
N ARG A 865 24.69 -1.84 0.49
CA ARG A 865 24.44 -3.26 0.15
C ARG A 865 24.70 -4.18 1.33
N GLY A 866 23.75 -5.08 1.60
CA GLY A 866 23.79 -5.97 2.76
C GLY A 866 23.27 -5.35 4.06
N SER A 867 22.78 -4.11 4.01
CA SER A 867 22.12 -3.46 5.14
C SER A 867 20.62 -3.41 4.92
N HIS A 868 19.84 -3.66 5.97
CA HIS A 868 18.39 -3.71 5.92
C HIS A 868 17.76 -2.79 6.95
N PHE A 869 16.60 -2.26 6.64
CA PHE A 869 15.75 -1.56 7.58
C PHE A 869 14.35 -2.16 7.60
N GLN A 870 13.63 -1.96 8.69
CA GLN A 870 12.26 -2.44 8.86
C GLN A 870 11.37 -1.31 9.37
N TYR A 871 10.13 -1.29 8.88
CA TYR A 871 9.06 -0.45 9.43
C TYR A 871 8.39 -1.18 10.59
N ARG A 872 8.10 -0.46 11.69
CA ARG A 872 7.56 -1.04 12.91
C ARG A 872 6.14 -0.58 13.15
N ALA A 873 5.27 -1.53 13.52
CA ALA A 873 3.98 -1.23 14.11
C ALA A 873 4.16 -0.74 15.55
N ARG A 874 3.15 -0.02 16.05
CA ARG A 874 3.08 0.37 17.44
C ARG A 874 2.99 -0.88 18.32
N GLY A 875 3.80 -0.96 19.36
CA GLY A 875 3.80 -2.05 20.35
C GLY A 875 2.56 -2.06 21.24
N GLN A 876 2.72 -2.40 22.51
CA GLN A 876 1.65 -2.47 23.48
C GLN A 876 0.97 -1.11 23.71
N VAL A 877 -0.36 -1.07 23.63
CA VAL A 877 -1.17 0.12 23.88
C VAL A 877 -2.12 -0.14 25.05
N TRP A 878 -2.14 0.76 26.02
CA TRP A 878 -3.14 0.81 27.09
C TRP A 878 -3.88 2.14 27.04
N GLY A 879 -5.20 2.07 27.15
CA GLY A 879 -6.02 3.26 27.10
C GLY A 879 -7.27 3.19 27.98
N ILE A 880 -7.83 4.36 28.21
CA ILE A 880 -9.14 4.57 28.84
C ILE A 880 -10.01 5.38 27.87
N GLN A 881 -11.25 4.98 27.72
CA GLN A 881 -12.23 5.68 26.88
C GLN A 881 -13.49 5.98 27.69
N ALA A 882 -14.00 7.18 27.52
CA ALA A 882 -15.32 7.59 27.97
C ALA A 882 -16.15 8.08 26.79
N ALA A 883 -17.42 7.68 26.74
CA ALA A 883 -18.36 8.12 25.72
C ALA A 883 -19.71 8.51 26.33
N TRP A 884 -20.38 9.46 25.68
CA TRP A 884 -21.72 9.93 26.03
C TRP A 884 -22.58 9.97 24.77
N GLU A 885 -23.79 9.40 24.86
CA GLU A 885 -24.80 9.35 23.80
C GLU A 885 -26.09 10.07 24.24
N PHE A 886 -26.76 10.75 23.33
CA PHE A 886 -27.98 11.51 23.62
C PHE A 886 -28.93 11.54 22.42
#